data_7ccbd798b4b8e2e2176bd7d79ca4167e
#
_entry.id   7ccbd798b4b8e2e2176bd7d79ca4167e
#
_cell.length_a   1.000
_cell.length_b   1.000
_cell.length_c   1.000
_cell.angle_alpha   90.00
_cell.angle_beta   90.00
_cell.angle_gamma   90.00
#
_symmetry.space_group_name_H-M   'P 1'
#
loop_
_entity.id
_entity.type
_entity.pdbx_description
1 polymer ?
#
loop_
_entity_poly.entity_id
_entity_poly.type
_entity_poly.pdbx_seq_one_letter_code
_entity_poly.pdbx_strand_id
1 'polypeptide(L)'
;MQLTDIAGSFDGNIWKDEVNVRDFIQFNYTPYEGDDSFLAPPTENTLALWDKLSEMFKVEREKGLYDVETRLPQSVTTYGAGYIDKDKEVVVGLQTDAPLKRGIFPKGGVRMVENALNAYGYELDNWTKEIFTKYRKTHNEGVFSAYTPDIRRCRNSHVITGLPDAYGRGRIIGDYRRVALYGVNNLIEDKQKFLARLEIQEMNDKTIQLREETTEQINALKDLIKLGEAYGFDLSRPAENAREAVQYVYLAYLAAIKDQDGAAMSIGRVSTFLDIYIERDLRAGKLTEVEAQELIDQFVMKLRIVRFLRTPEYNALFSGDPVWVTESIGGMGMDGRTMVTKTSYRILHTLTNLGPAPEPNLTVLWSARLPENWKRYCAKMSIATSAIQYENDDLMRPDYGDDYGIACCVSPMRIGKQMQFFGARANLAKCLLYAINGGVDEMNGKQISPLFPPITGEYLEYEEVMQKFDQMMQWLARVYSNALHIIHYMHDKYAYEALEMALHDGDILRTRASGIAGISIVADSLAAIKYGKVRVIRDERGLAVGFEQEGSYVPFGNNDDATDQIAVDITKTFMNYMRQHEGYRDSEPTQSLLTITSNVVYGKNTGATPCGRPAGVPFAPGANPMNGRDTKGAVASLASVAKLPFQHSHDGISYTWAISPATLGKDEETKINNLVGLMDGYFTPDGGQHLNVNVFDRDLLYDAMEHPEKYPQLTIRVS
;
A
#
# COMPACT_ATOMS: atom_id res chain seq x y z
N MET A 1 -14.62 -17.32 -6.93
CA MET A 1 -15.18 -17.14 -5.57
C MET A 1 -15.36 -15.66 -5.37
N GLN A 2 -16.56 -15.18 -5.06
CA GLN A 2 -16.77 -13.73 -4.84
C GLN A 2 -16.18 -13.30 -3.50
N LEU A 3 -15.74 -12.05 -3.39
CA LEU A 3 -15.15 -11.51 -2.14
C LEU A 3 -16.11 -11.68 -0.95
N THR A 4 -17.41 -11.55 -1.19
CA THR A 4 -18.49 -11.71 -0.20
C THR A 4 -18.63 -13.12 0.36
N ASP A 5 -18.18 -14.17 -0.39
CA ASP A 5 -18.41 -15.57 0.01
C ASP A 5 -17.49 -16.05 1.14
N ILE A 6 -16.54 -15.23 1.59
CA ILE A 6 -15.50 -15.61 2.54
C ILE A 6 -15.66 -14.93 3.91
N ALA A 7 -16.58 -14.00 4.09
CA ALA A 7 -16.86 -13.31 5.35
C ALA A 7 -17.57 -14.24 6.36
N GLY A 8 -16.88 -15.30 6.80
CA GLY A 8 -17.45 -16.32 7.68
C GLY A 8 -17.78 -15.80 9.08
N SER A 9 -18.74 -16.43 9.74
CA SER A 9 -19.03 -16.26 11.15
C SER A 9 -17.89 -16.77 12.03
N PHE A 10 -17.89 -16.38 13.33
CA PHE A 10 -17.00 -16.95 14.33
C PHE A 10 -17.36 -18.41 14.60
N ASP A 11 -16.42 -19.34 14.50
CA ASP A 11 -16.62 -20.78 14.63
C ASP A 11 -16.16 -21.36 15.98
N GLY A 12 -15.69 -20.55 16.89
CA GLY A 12 -15.23 -20.95 18.23
C GLY A 12 -14.03 -21.87 18.26
N ASN A 13 -13.11 -22.06 18.81
CA ASN A 13 -11.98 -23.00 18.95
C ASN A 13 -11.48 -23.78 17.72
N ILE A 14 -11.98 -23.54 16.51
CA ILE A 14 -11.53 -24.25 15.30
C ILE A 14 -10.03 -24.08 15.03
N TRP A 15 -9.46 -22.95 15.53
CA TRP A 15 -8.04 -22.67 15.45
C TRP A 15 -7.13 -23.72 16.08
N LYS A 16 -7.68 -24.61 16.90
CA LYS A 16 -6.91 -25.71 17.52
C LYS A 16 -6.67 -26.87 16.56
N ASP A 17 -7.56 -27.03 15.59
CA ASP A 17 -7.55 -28.16 14.64
C ASP A 17 -7.00 -27.76 13.27
N GLU A 18 -7.19 -26.49 12.89
CA GLU A 18 -6.79 -25.92 11.61
C GLU A 18 -6.09 -24.57 11.81
N VAL A 19 -5.30 -24.13 10.83
CA VAL A 19 -4.68 -22.79 10.85
C VAL A 19 -5.76 -21.72 10.67
N ASN A 20 -6.16 -21.10 11.78
CA ASN A 20 -7.21 -20.10 11.84
C ASN A 20 -6.93 -19.04 12.92
N VAL A 21 -6.14 -18.04 12.57
CA VAL A 21 -5.76 -16.95 13.50
C VAL A 21 -6.95 -16.10 13.89
N ARG A 22 -7.88 -15.85 12.96
CA ARG A 22 -9.10 -15.09 13.23
C ARG A 22 -9.90 -15.69 14.39
N ASP A 23 -10.15 -17.00 14.35
CA ASP A 23 -10.93 -17.69 15.37
C ASP A 23 -10.24 -17.64 16.75
N PHE A 24 -8.90 -17.80 16.77
CA PHE A 24 -8.10 -17.59 17.97
C PHE A 24 -8.29 -16.18 18.55
N ILE A 25 -8.23 -15.15 17.73
CA ILE A 25 -8.41 -13.76 18.17
C ILE A 25 -9.82 -13.59 18.75
N GLN A 26 -10.86 -13.95 18.01
CA GLN A 26 -12.26 -13.77 18.41
C GLN A 26 -12.59 -14.50 19.72
N PHE A 27 -11.95 -15.62 19.99
CA PHE A 27 -12.15 -16.39 21.22
C PHE A 27 -11.38 -15.83 22.43
N ASN A 28 -10.22 -15.18 22.22
CA ASN A 28 -9.31 -14.87 23.32
C ASN A 28 -9.09 -13.38 23.61
N TYR A 29 -9.39 -12.47 22.67
CA TYR A 29 -9.13 -11.05 22.91
C TYR A 29 -10.12 -10.44 23.90
N THR A 30 -9.71 -9.36 24.54
CA THR A 30 -10.54 -8.57 25.45
C THR A 30 -10.71 -7.16 24.86
N PRO A 31 -11.93 -6.76 24.48
CA PRO A 31 -12.19 -5.37 24.05
C PRO A 31 -11.82 -4.37 25.14
N TYR A 32 -11.32 -3.21 24.74
CA TYR A 32 -10.97 -2.13 25.66
C TYR A 32 -11.72 -0.85 25.30
N GLU A 33 -12.47 -0.33 26.27
CA GLU A 33 -13.28 0.90 26.13
C GLU A 33 -12.82 2.03 27.08
N GLY A 34 -11.74 1.77 27.85
CA GLY A 34 -11.12 2.75 28.74
C GLY A 34 -10.33 3.84 28.00
N ASP A 35 -9.65 4.66 28.77
CA ASP A 35 -8.83 5.77 28.28
C ASP A 35 -7.34 5.42 28.13
N ASP A 36 -6.52 6.44 27.83
CA ASP A 36 -5.08 6.34 27.61
C ASP A 36 -4.21 6.42 28.88
N SER A 37 -4.79 6.39 30.07
CA SER A 37 -4.11 6.64 31.35
C SER A 37 -3.08 5.57 31.73
N PHE A 38 -3.17 4.35 31.18
CA PHE A 38 -2.23 3.24 31.42
C PHE A 38 -0.95 3.31 30.61
N LEU A 39 -0.90 4.18 29.59
CA LEU A 39 0.24 4.29 28.68
C LEU A 39 1.52 4.74 29.39
N ALA A 40 2.63 4.09 29.07
CA ALA A 40 3.92 4.34 29.70
C ALA A 40 4.84 5.19 28.82
N PRO A 41 5.76 5.97 29.41
CA PRO A 41 6.82 6.65 28.67
C PRO A 41 7.83 5.62 28.11
N PRO A 42 8.70 6.02 27.18
CA PRO A 42 9.75 5.16 26.65
C PRO A 42 10.79 4.86 27.75
N THR A 43 11.36 3.65 27.71
CA THR A 43 12.47 3.29 28.59
C THR A 43 13.78 3.98 28.18
N GLU A 44 14.75 4.03 29.08
CA GLU A 44 16.10 4.55 28.77
C GLU A 44 16.76 3.76 27.62
N ASN A 45 16.58 2.45 27.58
CA ASN A 45 17.10 1.60 26.51
C ASN A 45 16.45 1.97 25.16
N THR A 46 15.13 2.14 25.11
CA THR A 46 14.42 2.57 23.90
C THR A 46 14.91 3.93 23.42
N LEU A 47 15.06 4.92 24.31
CA LEU A 47 15.59 6.22 23.97
C LEU A 47 17.03 6.15 23.43
N ALA A 48 17.91 5.39 24.07
CA ALA A 48 19.30 5.23 23.62
C ALA A 48 19.39 4.59 22.22
N LEU A 49 18.53 3.58 21.92
CA LEU A 49 18.44 2.97 20.57
C LEU A 49 17.92 3.98 19.54
N TRP A 50 16.89 4.75 19.90
CA TRP A 50 16.28 5.73 19.00
C TRP A 50 17.21 6.91 18.70
N ASP A 51 17.95 7.38 19.69
CA ASP A 51 18.96 8.44 19.51
C ASP A 51 20.07 7.97 18.54
N LYS A 52 20.56 6.74 18.72
CA LYS A 52 21.55 6.16 17.80
C LYS A 52 21.03 6.06 16.37
N LEU A 53 19.80 5.59 16.17
CA LEU A 53 19.18 5.52 14.85
C LEU A 53 18.94 6.91 14.26
N SER A 54 18.56 7.89 15.08
CA SER A 54 18.32 9.26 14.63
C SER A 54 19.58 9.91 14.06
N GLU A 55 20.76 9.64 14.65
CA GLU A 55 22.05 10.07 14.10
C GLU A 55 22.35 9.36 12.77
N MET A 56 22.06 8.05 12.66
CA MET A 56 22.23 7.30 11.41
C MET A 56 21.29 7.82 10.31
N PHE A 57 20.05 8.19 10.63
CA PHE A 57 19.11 8.80 9.67
C PHE A 57 19.59 10.15 9.12
N LYS A 58 20.31 10.96 9.92
CA LYS A 58 20.93 12.19 9.42
C LYS A 58 21.93 11.89 8.29
N VAL A 59 22.81 10.91 8.52
CA VAL A 59 23.77 10.45 7.49
C VAL A 59 23.06 9.89 6.26
N GLU A 60 22.00 9.09 6.45
CA GLU A 60 21.21 8.54 5.34
C GLU A 60 20.58 9.66 4.49
N ARG A 61 20.04 10.71 5.11
CA ARG A 61 19.47 11.87 4.40
C ARG A 61 20.53 12.66 3.61
N GLU A 62 21.71 12.83 4.18
CA GLU A 62 22.81 13.57 3.53
C GLU A 62 23.39 12.82 2.34
N LYS A 63 23.52 11.49 2.43
CA LYS A 63 24.16 10.64 1.41
C LYS A 63 23.18 9.94 0.45
N GLY A 64 21.88 9.95 0.76
CA GLY A 64 20.85 9.23 0.05
C GLY A 64 20.70 7.76 0.48
N LEU A 65 21.72 7.15 1.07
CA LEU A 65 21.67 5.88 1.81
C LEU A 65 22.75 5.87 2.90
N TYR A 66 22.60 5.00 3.90
CA TYR A 66 23.58 4.86 4.99
C TYR A 66 24.70 3.90 4.60
N ASP A 67 24.33 2.67 4.20
CA ASP A 67 25.25 1.61 3.77
C ASP A 67 24.53 0.62 2.85
N VAL A 68 25.28 -0.18 2.06
CA VAL A 68 24.72 -1.14 1.12
C VAL A 68 25.63 -2.34 0.90
N GLU A 69 25.01 -3.51 0.74
CA GLU A 69 25.68 -4.73 0.27
C GLU A 69 25.92 -4.67 -1.24
N THR A 70 27.07 -5.13 -1.70
CA THR A 70 27.45 -5.08 -3.14
C THR A 70 27.63 -6.45 -3.77
N ARG A 71 27.70 -7.53 -2.96
CA ARG A 71 28.07 -8.86 -3.43
C ARG A 71 27.02 -9.93 -3.13
N LEU A 72 26.54 -10.02 -1.90
CA LEU A 72 25.69 -11.12 -1.46
C LEU A 72 24.21 -10.82 -1.76
N PRO A 73 23.55 -11.56 -2.67
CA PRO A 73 22.12 -11.47 -2.84
C PRO A 73 21.40 -11.80 -1.54
N GLN A 74 20.43 -10.96 -1.16
CA GLN A 74 19.67 -11.20 0.06
C GLN A 74 18.81 -12.47 -0.05
N SER A 75 18.70 -13.16 1.06
CA SER A 75 17.77 -14.26 1.33
C SER A 75 17.51 -14.31 2.83
N VAL A 76 16.62 -15.17 3.27
CA VAL A 76 16.27 -15.33 4.69
C VAL A 76 17.52 -15.56 5.56
N THR A 77 18.50 -16.31 5.06
CA THR A 77 19.69 -16.76 5.81
C THR A 77 21.02 -16.15 5.33
N THR A 78 21.01 -15.19 4.42
CA THR A 78 22.26 -14.65 3.83
C THR A 78 23.18 -13.99 4.85
N TYR A 79 22.61 -13.29 5.83
CA TYR A 79 23.38 -12.51 6.81
C TYR A 79 23.36 -13.17 8.18
N GLY A 80 24.45 -13.02 8.93
CA GLY A 80 24.48 -13.31 10.35
C GLY A 80 23.60 -12.34 11.15
N ALA A 81 23.43 -12.62 12.45
CA ALA A 81 22.62 -11.79 13.34
C ALA A 81 23.23 -10.39 13.49
N GLY A 82 22.47 -9.36 13.12
CA GLY A 82 22.81 -7.96 13.29
C GLY A 82 21.98 -7.30 14.39
N TYR A 83 22.54 -6.26 15.00
CA TYR A 83 21.92 -5.53 16.11
C TYR A 83 22.12 -4.01 15.94
N ILE A 84 21.19 -3.23 16.50
CA ILE A 84 21.42 -1.81 16.73
C ILE A 84 22.35 -1.65 17.94
N ASP A 85 21.98 -2.24 19.06
CA ASP A 85 22.76 -2.42 20.28
C ASP A 85 22.23 -3.63 21.03
N LYS A 86 22.98 -4.73 21.01
CA LYS A 86 22.54 -6.05 21.51
C LYS A 86 22.09 -6.03 22.97
N ASP A 87 22.73 -5.19 23.79
CA ASP A 87 22.47 -5.15 25.24
C ASP A 87 21.20 -4.35 25.61
N LYS A 88 20.65 -3.57 24.67
CA LYS A 88 19.49 -2.72 24.89
C LYS A 88 18.23 -3.19 24.15
N GLU A 89 18.37 -4.10 23.19
CA GLU A 89 17.25 -4.55 22.37
C GLU A 89 16.43 -5.63 23.07
N VAL A 90 15.14 -5.40 23.24
CA VAL A 90 14.16 -6.42 23.66
C VAL A 90 13.49 -7.09 22.46
N VAL A 91 13.48 -6.42 21.30
CA VAL A 91 13.08 -6.96 19.99
C VAL A 91 14.30 -6.92 19.08
N VAL A 92 14.79 -8.07 18.64
CA VAL A 92 16.01 -8.22 17.84
C VAL A 92 15.71 -8.59 16.39
N GLY A 93 16.66 -8.35 15.52
CA GLY A 93 16.61 -8.70 14.10
C GLY A 93 16.82 -7.49 13.20
N LEU A 94 17.67 -7.67 12.18
CA LEU A 94 17.92 -6.68 11.13
C LEU A 94 17.80 -7.34 9.76
N GLN A 95 17.46 -6.55 8.77
CA GLN A 95 17.36 -7.00 7.37
C GLN A 95 18.70 -7.52 6.83
N THR A 96 19.80 -6.92 7.26
CA THR A 96 21.18 -7.34 6.98
C THR A 96 21.95 -7.52 8.31
N ASP A 97 23.25 -7.57 8.24
CA ASP A 97 24.14 -7.68 9.41
C ASP A 97 24.39 -6.37 10.17
N ALA A 98 23.90 -5.23 9.62
CA ALA A 98 24.04 -3.92 10.24
C ALA A 98 22.79 -3.05 10.04
N PRO A 99 22.48 -2.12 10.98
CA PRO A 99 21.34 -1.23 10.86
C PRO A 99 21.48 -0.31 9.65
N LEU A 100 20.37 -0.08 8.94
CA LEU A 100 20.27 0.74 7.72
C LEU A 100 21.18 0.32 6.56
N LYS A 101 21.87 -0.81 6.64
CA LYS A 101 22.59 -1.39 5.50
C LYS A 101 21.57 -2.10 4.59
N ARG A 102 21.50 -1.67 3.32
CA ARG A 102 20.56 -2.23 2.35
C ARG A 102 21.09 -3.50 1.71
N GLY A 103 20.24 -4.49 1.51
CA GLY A 103 20.56 -5.69 0.73
C GLY A 103 20.38 -5.46 -0.76
N ILE A 104 20.93 -6.38 -1.58
CA ILE A 104 20.70 -6.43 -3.02
C ILE A 104 19.80 -7.60 -3.40
N PHE A 105 18.96 -7.43 -4.40
CA PHE A 105 18.01 -8.44 -4.88
C PHE A 105 18.09 -8.65 -6.40
N PRO A 106 19.14 -9.29 -6.94
CA PRO A 106 19.33 -9.42 -8.38
C PRO A 106 18.29 -10.29 -9.10
N LYS A 107 17.53 -11.13 -8.37
CA LYS A 107 16.42 -11.93 -8.93
C LYS A 107 15.37 -11.06 -9.64
N GLY A 108 15.10 -9.86 -9.10
CA GLY A 108 14.21 -8.89 -9.72
C GLY A 108 14.78 -8.31 -11.00
N GLY A 109 16.05 -7.86 -10.98
CA GLY A 109 16.74 -7.35 -12.15
C GLY A 109 18.13 -6.83 -11.82
N VAL A 110 19.14 -7.35 -12.51
CA VAL A 110 20.55 -6.92 -12.33
C VAL A 110 20.73 -5.45 -12.66
N ARG A 111 20.14 -5.01 -13.77
CA ARG A 111 20.20 -3.60 -14.21
C ARG A 111 19.71 -2.62 -13.14
N MET A 112 18.65 -2.96 -12.41
CA MET A 112 18.11 -2.11 -11.35
C MET A 112 19.06 -2.01 -10.17
N VAL A 113 19.67 -3.14 -9.78
CA VAL A 113 20.69 -3.18 -8.73
C VAL A 113 21.92 -2.36 -9.13
N GLU A 114 22.44 -2.55 -10.35
CA GLU A 114 23.59 -1.77 -10.85
C GLU A 114 23.29 -0.28 -10.90
N ASN A 115 22.15 0.12 -11.45
CA ASN A 115 21.78 1.54 -11.54
C ASN A 115 21.67 2.17 -10.15
N ALA A 116 21.08 1.46 -9.19
CA ALA A 116 20.95 1.97 -7.82
C ALA A 116 22.34 2.06 -7.14
N LEU A 117 23.17 1.03 -7.21
CA LEU A 117 24.53 1.04 -6.65
C LEU A 117 25.36 2.18 -7.25
N ASN A 118 25.40 2.28 -8.58
CA ASN A 118 26.17 3.31 -9.29
C ASN A 118 25.73 4.73 -8.94
N ALA A 119 24.41 4.95 -8.74
CA ALA A 119 23.89 6.26 -8.37
C ALA A 119 24.40 6.75 -7.00
N TYR A 120 24.80 5.83 -6.12
CA TYR A 120 25.37 6.13 -4.80
C TYR A 120 26.89 5.91 -4.73
N GLY A 121 27.57 5.65 -5.87
CA GLY A 121 29.03 5.51 -5.95
C GLY A 121 29.55 4.12 -5.59
N TYR A 122 28.71 3.09 -5.65
CA TYR A 122 29.09 1.69 -5.43
C TYR A 122 29.03 0.90 -6.75
N GLU A 123 29.67 -0.26 -6.79
CA GLU A 123 29.65 -1.16 -7.93
C GLU A 123 29.18 -2.56 -7.52
N LEU A 124 28.36 -3.20 -8.37
CA LEU A 124 27.97 -4.59 -8.17
C LEU A 124 29.15 -5.52 -8.41
N ASP A 125 29.37 -6.45 -7.49
CA ASP A 125 30.41 -7.47 -7.60
C ASP A 125 30.28 -8.26 -8.90
N ASN A 126 31.41 -8.49 -9.58
CA ASN A 126 31.44 -9.13 -10.88
C ASN A 126 30.96 -10.58 -10.86
N TRP A 127 31.21 -11.34 -9.78
CA TRP A 127 30.75 -12.72 -9.65
C TRP A 127 29.21 -12.78 -9.56
N THR A 128 28.60 -11.92 -8.76
CA THR A 128 27.15 -11.81 -8.66
C THR A 128 26.53 -11.39 -9.99
N LYS A 129 27.12 -10.38 -10.64
CA LYS A 129 26.68 -9.95 -11.97
C LYS A 129 26.74 -11.10 -12.98
N GLU A 130 27.83 -11.86 -13.01
CA GLU A 130 28.00 -13.00 -13.91
C GLU A 130 26.95 -14.09 -13.70
N ILE A 131 26.65 -14.46 -12.45
CA ILE A 131 25.61 -15.45 -12.13
C ILE A 131 24.25 -15.03 -12.69
N PHE A 132 23.85 -13.80 -12.47
CA PHE A 132 22.52 -13.32 -12.84
C PHE A 132 22.40 -12.80 -14.28
N THR A 133 23.48 -12.74 -15.04
CA THR A 133 23.45 -12.40 -16.46
C THR A 133 23.76 -13.56 -17.39
N LYS A 134 24.58 -14.55 -16.95
CA LYS A 134 24.96 -15.71 -17.79
C LYS A 134 24.22 -16.99 -17.44
N TYR A 135 24.01 -17.25 -16.14
CA TYR A 135 23.52 -18.55 -15.67
C TYR A 135 22.07 -18.52 -15.19
N ARG A 136 21.53 -17.34 -14.88
CA ARG A 136 20.15 -17.15 -14.43
C ARG A 136 19.46 -16.09 -15.26
N LYS A 137 18.16 -16.26 -15.49
CA LYS A 137 17.28 -15.22 -16.01
C LYS A 137 16.57 -14.52 -14.84
N THR A 138 16.43 -13.21 -14.93
CA THR A 138 15.75 -12.40 -13.92
C THR A 138 14.32 -12.08 -14.33
N HIS A 139 13.51 -11.63 -13.36
CA HIS A 139 12.16 -11.16 -13.62
C HIS A 139 12.13 -10.07 -14.70
N ASN A 140 12.98 -9.04 -14.56
CA ASN A 140 13.07 -7.92 -15.51
C ASN A 140 13.36 -8.38 -16.94
N GLU A 141 14.33 -9.27 -17.15
CA GLU A 141 14.64 -9.81 -18.47
C GLU A 141 13.49 -10.64 -19.04
N GLY A 142 12.84 -11.45 -18.20
CA GLY A 142 11.66 -12.22 -18.60
C GLY A 142 10.55 -11.32 -19.11
N VAL A 143 10.19 -10.31 -18.33
CA VAL A 143 9.15 -9.34 -18.67
C VAL A 143 9.46 -8.62 -19.98
N PHE A 144 10.65 -8.03 -20.10
CA PHE A 144 11.02 -7.29 -21.31
C PHE A 144 11.18 -8.17 -22.54
N SER A 145 11.47 -9.46 -22.39
CA SER A 145 11.50 -10.39 -23.53
C SER A 145 10.10 -10.70 -24.09
N ALA A 146 9.05 -10.58 -23.26
CA ALA A 146 7.67 -10.90 -23.62
C ALA A 146 6.79 -9.68 -23.93
N TYR A 147 7.23 -8.47 -23.61
CA TYR A 147 6.46 -7.25 -23.86
C TYR A 147 6.19 -7.03 -25.34
N THR A 148 4.92 -6.80 -25.67
CA THR A 148 4.49 -6.43 -27.01
C THR A 148 4.85 -4.97 -27.35
N PRO A 149 4.87 -4.58 -28.64
CA PRO A 149 5.07 -3.18 -29.04
C PRO A 149 4.05 -2.22 -28.42
N ASP A 150 2.79 -2.62 -28.28
CA ASP A 150 1.73 -1.81 -27.65
C ASP A 150 2.05 -1.53 -26.18
N ILE A 151 2.41 -2.56 -25.42
CA ILE A 151 2.80 -2.41 -24.02
C ILE A 151 3.99 -1.46 -23.87
N ARG A 152 5.00 -1.61 -24.73
CA ARG A 152 6.19 -0.73 -24.72
C ARG A 152 5.82 0.72 -25.03
N ARG A 153 4.94 0.96 -26.01
CA ARG A 153 4.46 2.31 -26.33
C ARG A 153 3.69 2.92 -25.15
N CYS A 154 2.75 2.18 -24.56
CA CYS A 154 1.99 2.65 -23.40
C CYS A 154 2.88 2.95 -22.18
N ARG A 155 3.88 2.10 -21.91
CA ARG A 155 4.87 2.31 -20.84
C ARG A 155 5.69 3.59 -21.08
N ASN A 156 6.22 3.74 -22.29
CA ASN A 156 7.12 4.85 -22.64
C ASN A 156 6.39 6.19 -22.76
N SER A 157 5.12 6.18 -23.08
CA SER A 157 4.27 7.40 -23.13
C SER A 157 3.67 7.77 -21.77
N HIS A 158 3.88 6.96 -20.75
CA HIS A 158 3.31 7.14 -19.41
C HIS A 158 1.77 7.07 -19.35
N VAL A 159 1.09 6.53 -20.35
CA VAL A 159 -0.35 6.23 -20.24
C VAL A 159 -0.60 5.03 -19.34
N ILE A 160 0.39 4.13 -19.18
CA ILE A 160 0.48 3.17 -18.09
C ILE A 160 1.77 3.46 -17.30
N THR A 161 1.66 3.71 -16.00
CA THR A 161 2.79 4.11 -15.15
C THR A 161 2.88 3.22 -13.91
N GLY A 162 4.12 2.91 -13.47
CA GLY A 162 4.37 2.14 -12.26
C GLY A 162 4.23 0.63 -12.44
N LEU A 163 4.40 0.12 -13.66
CA LEU A 163 4.47 -1.32 -13.91
C LEU A 163 5.61 -1.95 -13.12
N PRO A 164 5.37 -3.02 -12.32
CA PRO A 164 6.40 -3.70 -11.55
C PRO A 164 7.25 -4.63 -12.44
N ASP A 165 7.83 -4.06 -13.50
CA ASP A 165 8.60 -4.75 -14.53
C ASP A 165 10.11 -4.66 -14.34
N ALA A 166 10.57 -3.82 -13.44
CA ALA A 166 11.99 -3.54 -13.23
C ALA A 166 12.55 -4.23 -11.98
N TYR A 167 11.72 -4.70 -11.09
CA TYR A 167 12.07 -5.42 -9.87
C TYR A 167 10.96 -6.42 -9.52
N GLY A 168 11.32 -7.50 -8.80
CA GLY A 168 10.36 -8.51 -8.39
C GLY A 168 9.49 -8.00 -7.24
N ARG A 169 8.18 -7.92 -7.46
CA ARG A 169 7.22 -7.49 -6.47
C ARG A 169 5.84 -8.06 -6.80
N GLY A 170 5.30 -8.84 -5.89
CA GLY A 170 4.00 -9.49 -6.11
C GLY A 170 3.09 -9.38 -4.92
N ARG A 171 3.27 -10.21 -3.93
CA ARG A 171 2.42 -10.36 -2.76
C ARG A 171 2.62 -9.20 -1.79
N ILE A 172 1.65 -8.97 -0.91
CA ILE A 172 1.64 -7.77 -0.10
C ILE A 172 1.50 -8.03 1.41
N ILE A 173 0.71 -9.02 1.83
CA ILE A 173 0.53 -9.35 3.25
C ILE A 173 0.62 -10.85 3.46
N GLY A 174 1.61 -11.31 4.25
CA GLY A 174 1.62 -12.63 4.86
C GLY A 174 0.96 -12.61 6.25
N ASP A 175 0.46 -13.74 6.73
CA ASP A 175 -0.02 -13.82 8.11
C ASP A 175 1.10 -14.21 9.07
N TYR A 176 1.86 -13.22 9.49
CA TYR A 176 3.03 -13.36 10.37
C TYR A 176 2.66 -13.85 11.77
N ARG A 177 1.40 -13.68 12.19
CA ARG A 177 0.84 -14.12 13.47
C ARG A 177 0.83 -15.65 13.60
N ARG A 178 0.75 -16.36 12.46
CA ARG A 178 0.76 -17.84 12.41
C ARG A 178 2.02 -18.42 13.06
N VAL A 179 3.16 -17.77 12.90
CA VAL A 179 4.43 -18.23 13.47
C VAL A 179 4.39 -18.18 15.00
N ALA A 180 3.84 -17.11 15.57
CA ALA A 180 3.68 -17.00 17.02
C ALA A 180 2.64 -17.97 17.59
N LEU A 181 1.52 -18.16 16.89
CA LEU A 181 0.41 -18.98 17.38
C LEU A 181 0.69 -20.48 17.27
N TYR A 182 1.24 -20.92 16.14
CA TYR A 182 1.38 -22.35 15.83
C TYR A 182 2.81 -22.87 15.92
N GLY A 183 3.81 -22.01 15.76
CA GLY A 183 5.19 -22.44 15.51
C GLY A 183 5.40 -22.97 14.09
N VAL A 184 6.62 -22.90 13.61
CA VAL A 184 6.94 -23.22 12.21
C VAL A 184 6.74 -24.70 11.90
N ASN A 185 6.98 -25.61 12.87
CA ASN A 185 6.79 -27.06 12.62
C ASN A 185 5.34 -27.38 12.26
N ASN A 186 4.37 -26.80 12.97
CA ASN A 186 2.94 -26.98 12.64
C ASN A 186 2.58 -26.43 11.27
N LEU A 187 3.19 -25.29 10.87
CA LEU A 187 2.98 -24.71 9.54
C LEU A 187 3.58 -25.61 8.44
N ILE A 188 4.72 -26.25 8.68
CA ILE A 188 5.30 -27.23 7.76
C ILE A 188 4.37 -28.45 7.62
N GLU A 189 3.82 -28.97 8.72
CA GLU A 189 2.87 -30.08 8.68
C GLU A 189 1.60 -29.71 7.89
N ASP A 190 1.07 -28.50 8.05
CA ASP A 190 -0.08 -28.01 7.28
C ASP A 190 0.22 -27.99 5.77
N LYS A 191 1.40 -27.49 5.37
CA LYS A 191 1.83 -27.52 3.97
C LYS A 191 2.06 -28.95 3.44
N GLN A 192 2.53 -29.86 4.26
CA GLN A 192 2.67 -31.28 3.89
C GLN A 192 1.29 -31.94 3.68
N LYS A 193 0.30 -31.63 4.52
CA LYS A 193 -1.09 -32.05 4.33
C LYS A 193 -1.67 -31.51 3.03
N PHE A 194 -1.36 -30.26 2.69
CA PHE A 194 -1.77 -29.68 1.41
C PHE A 194 -1.13 -30.40 0.22
N LEU A 195 0.16 -30.70 0.24
CA LEU A 195 0.85 -31.50 -0.77
C LEU A 195 0.20 -32.89 -0.96
N ALA A 196 -0.14 -33.56 0.14
CA ALA A 196 -0.80 -34.86 0.09
C ALA A 196 -2.17 -34.79 -0.60
N ARG A 197 -2.93 -33.71 -0.40
CA ARG A 197 -4.20 -33.49 -1.14
C ARG A 197 -3.99 -33.31 -2.64
N LEU A 198 -2.87 -32.75 -3.06
CA LEU A 198 -2.54 -32.57 -4.47
C LEU A 198 -2.10 -33.88 -5.17
N GLU A 199 -1.71 -34.92 -4.42
CA GLU A 199 -1.26 -36.20 -4.98
C GLU A 199 -2.37 -36.96 -5.73
N ILE A 200 -3.63 -36.78 -5.32
CA ILE A 200 -4.78 -37.41 -5.92
C ILE A 200 -5.35 -36.65 -7.13
N GLN A 201 -4.78 -35.48 -7.45
CA GLN A 201 -5.20 -34.65 -8.58
C GLN A 201 -4.40 -35.00 -9.84
N GLU A 202 -4.96 -34.65 -11.01
CA GLU A 202 -4.23 -34.74 -12.26
C GLU A 202 -3.04 -33.80 -12.27
N MET A 203 -1.88 -34.29 -12.72
CA MET A 203 -0.65 -33.54 -12.85
C MET A 203 -0.63 -32.64 -14.11
N ASN A 204 -1.52 -31.67 -14.14
CA ASN A 204 -1.50 -30.60 -15.12
C ASN A 204 -0.60 -29.44 -14.68
N ASP A 205 -0.43 -28.45 -15.53
CA ASP A 205 0.45 -27.29 -15.29
C ASP A 205 0.17 -26.61 -13.94
N LYS A 206 -1.11 -26.42 -13.60
CA LYS A 206 -1.51 -25.76 -12.33
C LYS A 206 -1.13 -26.62 -11.12
N THR A 207 -1.39 -27.92 -11.16
CA THR A 207 -1.07 -28.83 -10.06
C THR A 207 0.44 -29.00 -9.90
N ILE A 208 1.21 -29.10 -10.99
CA ILE A 208 2.67 -29.19 -10.95
C ILE A 208 3.24 -27.93 -10.31
N GLN A 209 2.79 -26.75 -10.75
CA GLN A 209 3.24 -25.46 -10.19
C GLN A 209 2.92 -25.35 -8.70
N LEU A 210 1.70 -25.70 -8.26
CA LEU A 210 1.32 -25.66 -6.85
C LEU A 210 2.18 -26.59 -5.98
N ARG A 211 2.54 -27.76 -6.48
CA ARG A 211 3.41 -28.70 -5.76
C ARG A 211 4.83 -28.16 -5.63
N GLU A 212 5.40 -27.63 -6.71
CA GLU A 212 6.70 -26.99 -6.69
C GLU A 212 6.74 -25.84 -5.71
N GLU A 213 5.80 -24.89 -5.82
CA GLU A 213 5.69 -23.73 -4.93
C GLU A 213 5.52 -24.12 -3.46
N THR A 214 4.69 -25.12 -3.17
CA THR A 214 4.48 -25.59 -1.79
C THR A 214 5.75 -26.23 -1.21
N THR A 215 6.52 -26.93 -2.05
CA THR A 215 7.82 -27.48 -1.64
C THR A 215 8.81 -26.34 -1.31
N GLU A 216 8.84 -25.29 -2.13
CA GLU A 216 9.66 -24.09 -1.85
C GLU A 216 9.20 -23.37 -0.58
N GLN A 217 7.91 -23.29 -0.32
CA GLN A 217 7.34 -22.73 0.92
C GLN A 217 7.81 -23.51 2.16
N ILE A 218 7.81 -24.84 2.11
CA ILE A 218 8.32 -25.67 3.19
C ILE A 218 9.81 -25.42 3.43
N ASN A 219 10.60 -25.26 2.40
CA ASN A 219 12.03 -24.95 2.52
C ASN A 219 12.25 -23.55 3.12
N ALA A 220 11.45 -22.56 2.70
CA ALA A 220 11.48 -21.21 3.25
C ALA A 220 11.12 -21.19 4.76
N LEU A 221 10.14 -21.99 5.17
CA LEU A 221 9.80 -22.17 6.60
C LEU A 221 10.96 -22.77 7.40
N LYS A 222 11.70 -23.73 6.85
CA LYS A 222 12.91 -24.26 7.50
C LYS A 222 14.00 -23.19 7.62
N ASP A 223 14.13 -22.31 6.66
CA ASP A 223 15.07 -21.18 6.73
C ASP A 223 14.63 -20.13 7.76
N LEU A 224 13.32 -19.97 7.99
CA LEU A 224 12.80 -19.13 9.07
C LEU A 224 13.21 -19.66 10.46
N ILE A 225 13.21 -20.99 10.68
CA ILE A 225 13.74 -21.58 11.93
C ILE A 225 15.21 -21.18 12.12
N LYS A 226 16.04 -21.32 11.09
CA LYS A 226 17.46 -20.94 11.15
C LYS A 226 17.66 -19.45 11.46
N LEU A 227 16.81 -18.59 10.90
CA LEU A 227 16.83 -17.16 11.24
C LEU A 227 16.53 -16.93 12.72
N GLY A 228 15.52 -17.62 13.28
CA GLY A 228 15.21 -17.57 14.71
C GLY A 228 16.39 -18.01 15.58
N GLU A 229 16.98 -19.14 15.24
CA GLU A 229 18.16 -19.69 15.95
C GLU A 229 19.34 -18.72 15.97
N ALA A 230 19.59 -18.00 14.87
CA ALA A 230 20.66 -17.01 14.80
C ALA A 230 20.49 -15.86 15.82
N TYR A 231 19.24 -15.56 16.19
CA TYR A 231 18.90 -14.55 17.21
C TYR A 231 18.58 -15.16 18.58
N GLY A 232 18.71 -16.50 18.74
CA GLY A 232 18.47 -17.20 20.00
C GLY A 232 17.01 -17.51 20.31
N PHE A 233 16.15 -17.56 19.30
CA PHE A 233 14.72 -17.90 19.43
C PHE A 233 14.39 -19.22 18.72
N ASP A 234 13.62 -20.07 19.37
CA ASP A 234 13.10 -21.31 18.82
C ASP A 234 11.74 -21.10 18.15
N LEU A 235 11.74 -20.70 16.88
CA LEU A 235 10.52 -20.50 16.10
C LEU A 235 9.82 -21.82 15.71
N SER A 236 10.42 -22.98 15.98
CA SER A 236 9.83 -24.28 15.64
C SER A 236 8.55 -24.58 16.42
N ARG A 237 8.38 -23.98 17.60
CA ARG A 237 7.25 -24.12 18.53
C ARG A 237 6.44 -22.83 18.67
N PRO A 238 5.21 -22.90 19.20
CA PRO A 238 4.42 -21.71 19.55
C PRO A 238 5.14 -20.78 20.54
N ALA A 239 4.82 -19.48 20.47
CA ALA A 239 5.28 -18.50 21.45
C ALA A 239 4.64 -18.75 22.83
N GLU A 240 5.45 -18.68 23.89
CA GLU A 240 5.02 -18.95 25.27
C GLU A 240 4.66 -17.70 26.06
N ASN A 241 5.15 -16.53 25.63
CA ASN A 241 4.98 -15.26 26.34
C ASN A 241 4.89 -14.08 25.37
N ALA A 242 4.61 -12.89 25.91
CA ALA A 242 4.43 -11.67 25.12
C ALA A 242 5.69 -11.30 24.32
N ARG A 243 6.88 -11.42 24.92
CA ARG A 243 8.15 -11.12 24.24
C ARG A 243 8.36 -12.04 23.04
N GLU A 244 8.14 -13.34 23.20
CA GLU A 244 8.24 -14.30 22.11
C GLU A 244 7.18 -14.01 21.03
N ALA A 245 5.94 -13.70 21.40
CA ALA A 245 4.89 -13.41 20.42
C ALA A 245 5.26 -12.22 19.54
N VAL A 246 5.70 -11.11 20.12
CA VAL A 246 6.16 -9.92 19.38
C VAL A 246 7.36 -10.27 18.49
N GLN A 247 8.34 -10.98 19.07
CA GLN A 247 9.57 -11.36 18.38
C GLN A 247 9.30 -12.31 17.20
N TYR A 248 8.41 -13.29 17.34
CA TYR A 248 8.08 -14.25 16.30
C TYR A 248 7.34 -13.60 15.14
N VAL A 249 6.37 -12.72 15.44
CA VAL A 249 5.69 -11.90 14.42
C VAL A 249 6.72 -11.06 13.66
N TYR A 250 7.63 -10.40 14.38
CA TYR A 250 8.63 -9.56 13.74
C TYR A 250 9.62 -10.36 12.88
N LEU A 251 10.15 -11.49 13.37
CA LEU A 251 11.09 -12.32 12.59
C LEU A 251 10.43 -12.95 11.36
N ALA A 252 9.15 -13.32 11.45
CA ALA A 252 8.39 -13.79 10.29
C ALA A 252 8.25 -12.69 9.21
N TYR A 253 7.91 -11.47 9.64
CA TYR A 253 7.86 -10.30 8.76
C TYR A 253 9.23 -9.97 8.16
N LEU A 254 10.27 -9.95 9.00
CA LEU A 254 11.64 -9.68 8.56
C LEU A 254 12.13 -10.70 7.52
N ALA A 255 11.81 -11.97 7.71
CA ALA A 255 12.15 -13.02 6.76
C ALA A 255 11.44 -12.84 5.41
N ALA A 256 10.17 -12.42 5.41
CA ALA A 256 9.45 -12.09 4.18
C ALA A 256 10.12 -10.91 3.44
N ILE A 257 10.54 -9.87 4.15
CA ILE A 257 11.30 -8.74 3.60
C ILE A 257 12.63 -9.19 2.99
N LYS A 258 13.31 -10.13 3.64
CA LYS A 258 14.61 -10.66 3.16
C LYS A 258 14.44 -11.56 1.93
N ASP A 259 13.26 -12.13 1.69
CA ASP A 259 12.96 -13.01 0.58
C ASP A 259 12.50 -12.27 -0.69
N GLN A 260 12.15 -10.99 -0.59
CA GLN A 260 11.68 -10.20 -1.72
C GLN A 260 12.33 -8.81 -1.84
N ASP A 261 12.14 -8.19 -2.99
CA ASP A 261 12.52 -6.80 -3.28
C ASP A 261 11.24 -5.99 -3.55
N GLY A 262 10.43 -5.84 -2.51
CA GLY A 262 9.14 -5.20 -2.65
C GLY A 262 9.04 -3.85 -1.94
N ALA A 263 8.04 -3.11 -2.33
CA ALA A 263 7.40 -2.11 -1.51
C ALA A 263 6.00 -2.64 -1.18
N ALA A 264 5.28 -1.96 -0.28
CA ALA A 264 3.96 -2.41 0.18
C ALA A 264 4.02 -3.72 0.99
N MET A 265 4.99 -3.80 1.89
CA MET A 265 5.21 -4.89 2.84
C MET A 265 4.44 -4.63 4.12
N SER A 266 3.12 -4.75 4.08
CA SER A 266 2.25 -4.52 5.24
C SER A 266 2.46 -5.56 6.31
N ILE A 267 2.47 -5.14 7.59
CA ILE A 267 2.54 -6.06 8.73
C ILE A 267 1.17 -6.72 9.01
N GLY A 268 0.09 -6.09 8.57
CA GLY A 268 -1.26 -6.62 8.63
C GLY A 268 -2.09 -6.06 9.77
N ARG A 269 -2.49 -6.90 10.71
CA ARG A 269 -3.34 -6.55 11.86
C ARG A 269 -2.87 -7.31 13.08
N VAL A 270 -1.88 -6.74 13.79
CA VAL A 270 -1.20 -7.46 14.88
C VAL A 270 -1.60 -6.97 16.27
N SER A 271 -2.16 -5.77 16.41
CA SER A 271 -2.46 -5.16 17.72
C SER A 271 -3.38 -6.02 18.58
N THR A 272 -4.52 -6.45 18.06
CA THR A 272 -5.49 -7.29 18.79
C THR A 272 -4.92 -8.68 19.11
N PHE A 273 -4.12 -9.24 18.21
CA PHE A 273 -3.45 -10.52 18.42
C PHE A 273 -2.39 -10.45 19.53
N LEU A 274 -1.48 -9.49 19.46
CA LEU A 274 -0.41 -9.33 20.44
C LEU A 274 -0.95 -8.96 21.82
N ASP A 275 -2.06 -8.22 21.89
CA ASP A 275 -2.71 -7.87 23.15
C ASP A 275 -3.09 -9.09 23.99
N ILE A 276 -3.49 -10.19 23.35
CA ILE A 276 -3.84 -11.44 24.05
C ILE A 276 -2.67 -11.94 24.89
N TYR A 277 -1.46 -11.96 24.33
CA TYR A 277 -0.25 -12.38 25.03
C TYR A 277 0.20 -11.36 26.07
N ILE A 278 0.15 -10.08 25.76
CA ILE A 278 0.56 -8.98 26.64
C ILE A 278 -0.37 -8.93 27.88
N GLU A 279 -1.68 -8.94 27.69
CA GLU A 279 -2.64 -8.90 28.80
C GLU A 279 -2.55 -10.16 29.70
N ARG A 280 -2.30 -11.33 29.11
CA ARG A 280 -2.06 -12.55 29.86
C ARG A 280 -0.85 -12.42 30.79
N ASP A 281 0.27 -11.92 30.27
CA ASP A 281 1.52 -11.78 31.02
C ASP A 281 1.44 -10.64 32.06
N LEU A 282 0.73 -9.54 31.76
CA LEU A 282 0.42 -8.47 32.73
C LEU A 282 -0.41 -9.01 33.92
N ARG A 283 -1.49 -9.75 33.66
CA ARG A 283 -2.32 -10.36 34.70
C ARG A 283 -1.57 -11.37 35.54
N ALA A 284 -0.62 -12.08 34.95
CA ALA A 284 0.24 -13.04 35.64
C ALA A 284 1.40 -12.40 36.42
N GLY A 285 1.58 -11.08 36.33
CA GLY A 285 2.69 -10.34 36.94
C GLY A 285 4.05 -10.65 36.31
N LYS A 286 4.07 -11.19 35.10
CA LYS A 286 5.29 -11.50 34.33
C LYS A 286 5.78 -10.33 33.47
N LEU A 287 4.96 -9.32 33.32
CA LEU A 287 5.19 -8.12 32.54
C LEU A 287 4.59 -6.92 33.25
N THR A 288 5.22 -5.76 33.17
CA THR A 288 4.71 -4.48 33.61
C THR A 288 4.19 -3.66 32.42
N GLU A 289 3.38 -2.62 32.67
CA GLU A 289 2.91 -1.70 31.60
C GLU A 289 4.10 -1.01 30.90
N VAL A 290 5.17 -0.69 31.64
CA VAL A 290 6.41 -0.11 31.05
C VAL A 290 7.09 -1.08 30.11
N GLU A 291 7.25 -2.34 30.50
CA GLU A 291 7.84 -3.39 29.66
C GLU A 291 6.94 -3.73 28.46
N ALA A 292 5.63 -3.72 28.63
CA ALA A 292 4.68 -3.90 27.52
C ALA A 292 4.83 -2.79 26.47
N GLN A 293 4.95 -1.54 26.92
CA GLN A 293 5.19 -0.41 26.01
C GLN A 293 6.57 -0.50 25.35
N GLU A 294 7.62 -0.91 26.09
CA GLU A 294 8.96 -1.10 25.53
C GLU A 294 8.99 -2.12 24.40
N LEU A 295 8.29 -3.26 24.56
CA LEU A 295 8.15 -4.25 23.49
C LEU A 295 7.53 -3.66 22.23
N ILE A 296 6.47 -2.85 22.36
CA ILE A 296 5.78 -2.24 21.24
C ILE A 296 6.61 -1.09 20.64
N ASP A 297 7.24 -0.26 21.46
CA ASP A 297 8.12 0.82 20.97
C ASP A 297 9.28 0.25 20.15
N GLN A 298 9.96 -0.78 20.64
CA GLN A 298 11.07 -1.39 19.92
C GLN A 298 10.59 -2.19 18.70
N PHE A 299 9.43 -2.83 18.73
CA PHE A 299 8.82 -3.45 17.56
C PHE A 299 8.57 -2.42 16.45
N VAL A 300 7.93 -1.30 16.78
CA VAL A 300 7.68 -0.21 15.82
C VAL A 300 9.00 0.42 15.34
N MET A 301 9.97 0.59 16.21
CA MET A 301 11.32 1.07 15.85
C MET A 301 11.95 0.17 14.77
N LYS A 302 11.83 -1.15 14.91
CA LYS A 302 12.33 -2.11 13.91
C LYS A 302 11.62 -1.96 12.57
N LEU A 303 10.32 -1.73 12.56
CA LEU A 303 9.57 -1.48 11.33
C LEU A 303 10.00 -0.18 10.63
N ARG A 304 10.48 0.82 11.38
CA ARG A 304 10.96 2.11 10.84
C ARG A 304 12.31 2.04 10.14
N ILE A 305 13.07 0.96 10.31
CA ILE A 305 14.43 0.83 9.75
C ILE A 305 14.54 -0.14 8.59
N VAL A 306 13.45 -0.71 8.14
CA VAL A 306 13.41 -1.53 6.93
C VAL A 306 13.68 -0.67 5.69
N ARG A 307 14.57 -1.12 4.82
CA ARG A 307 14.98 -0.41 3.60
C ARG A 307 15.15 -1.36 2.43
N PHE A 308 14.80 -0.88 1.23
CA PHE A 308 15.17 -1.52 -0.02
C PHE A 308 16.13 -0.63 -0.81
N LEU A 309 16.96 -1.23 -1.67
CA LEU A 309 17.84 -0.49 -2.55
C LEU A 309 17.05 0.05 -3.75
N ARG A 310 17.01 1.38 -3.90
CA ARG A 310 16.30 2.09 -4.99
C ARG A 310 17.17 3.18 -5.58
N THR A 311 16.90 3.54 -6.84
CA THR A 311 17.54 4.71 -7.47
C THR A 311 17.02 6.02 -6.88
N PRO A 312 17.78 7.12 -6.95
CA PRO A 312 17.30 8.44 -6.51
C PRO A 312 16.03 8.89 -7.24
N GLU A 313 15.87 8.55 -8.52
CA GLU A 313 14.68 8.87 -9.31
C GLU A 313 13.44 8.12 -8.79
N TYR A 314 13.61 6.86 -8.38
CA TYR A 314 12.54 6.10 -7.74
C TYR A 314 12.14 6.71 -6.39
N ASN A 315 13.12 7.09 -5.59
CA ASN A 315 12.87 7.75 -4.30
C ASN A 315 12.16 9.10 -4.48
N ALA A 316 12.53 9.88 -5.50
CA ALA A 316 11.85 11.13 -5.83
C ALA A 316 10.38 10.90 -6.27
N LEU A 317 10.11 9.81 -7.00
CA LEU A 317 8.77 9.43 -7.45
C LEU A 317 7.82 9.16 -6.26
N PHE A 318 8.33 8.57 -5.19
CA PHE A 318 7.56 8.15 -4.01
C PHE A 318 7.85 8.98 -2.76
N SER A 319 8.52 10.14 -2.89
CA SER A 319 8.89 11.03 -1.79
C SER A 319 9.71 10.35 -0.69
N GLY A 320 10.68 9.55 -1.09
CA GLY A 320 11.57 8.78 -0.22
C GLY A 320 11.62 7.31 -0.63
N ASP A 321 11.98 6.46 0.33
CA ASP A 321 12.08 5.01 0.15
C ASP A 321 11.03 4.26 1.02
N PRO A 322 9.73 4.49 0.80
CA PRO A 322 8.70 3.89 1.62
C PRO A 322 8.57 2.39 1.34
N VAL A 323 8.41 1.61 2.40
CA VAL A 323 8.14 0.18 2.36
C VAL A 323 6.65 -0.09 2.50
N TRP A 324 5.89 0.89 2.98
CA TRP A 324 4.47 0.81 3.35
C TRP A 324 4.20 -0.38 4.29
N VAL A 325 4.87 -0.32 5.44
CA VAL A 325 4.64 -1.23 6.55
C VAL A 325 3.32 -0.84 7.21
N THR A 326 2.20 -1.27 6.64
CA THR A 326 0.89 -0.88 7.13
C THR A 326 0.44 -1.78 8.26
N GLU A 327 0.07 -1.18 9.39
CA GLU A 327 -0.61 -1.82 10.51
C GLU A 327 -2.04 -1.33 10.60
N SER A 328 -2.99 -2.25 10.54
CA SER A 328 -4.42 -1.99 10.63
C SER A 328 -4.90 -2.17 12.08
N ILE A 329 -5.51 -1.13 12.64
CA ILE A 329 -5.80 -1.03 14.07
C ILE A 329 -7.29 -0.79 14.32
N GLY A 330 -7.85 -1.46 15.29
CA GLY A 330 -9.24 -1.25 15.72
C GLY A 330 -10.25 -1.95 14.81
N GLY A 331 -11.33 -1.26 14.46
CA GLY A 331 -12.47 -1.83 13.76
C GLY A 331 -13.42 -2.60 14.68
N MET A 332 -14.41 -3.26 14.05
CA MET A 332 -15.45 -4.03 14.73
C MET A 332 -15.39 -5.50 14.32
N GLY A 333 -15.68 -6.39 15.24
CA GLY A 333 -15.92 -7.79 14.95
C GLY A 333 -17.25 -8.01 14.23
N MET A 334 -17.39 -9.13 13.52
CA MET A 334 -18.66 -9.54 12.91
C MET A 334 -19.75 -9.78 13.95
N ASP A 335 -19.38 -10.07 15.19
CA ASP A 335 -20.27 -10.21 16.35
C ASP A 335 -20.67 -8.89 17.02
N GLY A 336 -20.18 -7.76 16.51
CA GLY A 336 -20.50 -6.42 16.99
C GLY A 336 -19.64 -5.91 18.14
N ARG A 337 -18.68 -6.71 18.65
CA ARG A 337 -17.70 -6.22 19.64
C ARG A 337 -16.67 -5.30 18.95
N THR A 338 -16.18 -4.29 19.67
CA THR A 338 -15.01 -3.55 19.19
C THR A 338 -13.77 -4.44 19.23
N MET A 339 -12.89 -4.28 18.23
CA MET A 339 -11.58 -4.94 18.21
C MET A 339 -10.45 -4.04 18.71
N VAL A 340 -10.79 -2.88 19.26
CA VAL A 340 -9.85 -2.01 19.99
C VAL A 340 -9.42 -2.70 21.27
N THR A 341 -8.10 -2.74 21.50
CA THR A 341 -7.48 -3.28 22.70
C THR A 341 -6.51 -2.26 23.31
N LYS A 342 -5.95 -2.52 24.48
CA LYS A 342 -4.90 -1.67 25.04
C LYS A 342 -3.69 -1.57 24.13
N THR A 343 -3.33 -2.64 23.40
CA THR A 343 -2.22 -2.61 22.46
C THR A 343 -2.51 -1.75 21.23
N SER A 344 -3.78 -1.54 20.87
CA SER A 344 -4.15 -0.50 19.89
C SER A 344 -3.64 0.88 20.30
N TYR A 345 -3.89 1.25 21.57
CA TYR A 345 -3.36 2.49 22.14
C TYR A 345 -1.83 2.51 22.22
N ARG A 346 -1.18 1.40 22.65
CA ARG A 346 0.29 1.32 22.74
C ARG A 346 0.97 1.55 21.39
N ILE A 347 0.40 1.04 20.30
CA ILE A 347 0.93 1.26 18.95
C ILE A 347 0.81 2.73 18.55
N LEU A 348 -0.33 3.38 18.74
CA LEU A 348 -0.45 4.81 18.45
C LEU A 348 0.43 5.67 19.38
N HIS A 349 0.66 5.23 20.61
CA HIS A 349 1.53 5.93 21.57
C HIS A 349 3.01 5.97 21.15
N THR A 350 3.43 5.08 20.26
CA THR A 350 4.76 5.16 19.66
C THR A 350 5.02 6.46 18.91
N LEU A 351 3.96 7.13 18.42
CA LEU A 351 4.04 8.47 17.84
C LEU A 351 4.46 9.53 18.87
N THR A 352 4.19 9.31 20.16
CA THR A 352 4.67 10.13 21.26
C THR A 352 6.07 9.71 21.68
N ASN A 353 6.28 8.40 21.92
CA ASN A 353 7.53 7.88 22.48
C ASN A 353 8.74 7.97 21.51
N LEU A 354 8.50 7.78 20.20
CA LEU A 354 9.51 7.81 19.13
C LEU A 354 9.35 9.01 18.20
N GLY A 355 8.29 9.81 18.40
CA GLY A 355 7.90 10.89 17.48
C GLY A 355 7.20 10.41 16.21
N PRO A 356 6.58 11.35 15.45
CA PRO A 356 5.91 11.05 14.20
C PRO A 356 6.86 10.45 13.15
N ALA A 357 6.33 9.55 12.32
CA ALA A 357 7.04 9.00 11.17
C ALA A 357 6.03 8.50 10.13
N PRO A 358 6.39 8.43 8.83
CA PRO A 358 5.53 7.86 7.81
C PRO A 358 5.40 6.33 7.93
N GLU A 359 6.37 5.67 8.59
CA GLU A 359 6.42 4.22 8.79
C GLU A 359 6.45 3.87 10.29
N PRO A 360 5.77 2.82 10.70
CA PRO A 360 4.76 2.08 9.95
C PRO A 360 3.58 2.98 9.57
N ASN A 361 2.90 2.65 8.45
CA ASN A 361 1.70 3.35 8.05
C ASN A 361 0.54 2.93 8.97
N LEU A 362 0.31 3.71 10.04
CA LEU A 362 -0.71 3.43 11.04
C LEU A 362 -2.09 3.74 10.47
N THR A 363 -2.90 2.71 10.32
CA THR A 363 -4.22 2.78 9.72
C THR A 363 -5.29 2.39 10.73
N VAL A 364 -6.13 3.34 11.11
CA VAL A 364 -7.25 3.08 12.00
C VAL A 364 -8.46 2.67 11.17
N LEU A 365 -8.98 1.47 11.44
CA LEU A 365 -10.22 0.98 10.87
C LEU A 365 -11.38 1.62 11.63
N TRP A 366 -12.06 2.57 10.99
CA TRP A 366 -13.05 3.44 11.62
C TRP A 366 -14.48 2.92 11.50
N SER A 367 -15.21 3.00 12.59
CA SER A 367 -16.66 2.83 12.68
C SER A 367 -17.22 3.84 13.68
N ALA A 368 -18.38 4.39 13.42
CA ALA A 368 -19.06 5.26 14.39
C ALA A 368 -19.39 4.53 15.72
N ARG A 369 -19.38 3.19 15.70
CA ARG A 369 -19.60 2.33 16.88
C ARG A 369 -18.36 2.07 17.73
N LEU A 370 -17.19 2.57 17.34
CA LEU A 370 -15.97 2.45 18.14
C LEU A 370 -16.12 3.17 19.49
N PRO A 371 -15.40 2.73 20.54
CA PRO A 371 -15.41 3.41 21.83
C PRO A 371 -15.05 4.89 21.70
N GLU A 372 -15.81 5.75 22.40
CA GLU A 372 -15.61 7.20 22.32
C GLU A 372 -14.20 7.63 22.74
N ASN A 373 -13.65 7.04 23.81
CA ASN A 373 -12.31 7.31 24.26
C ASN A 373 -11.26 7.00 23.17
N TRP A 374 -11.45 5.92 22.40
CA TRP A 374 -10.56 5.57 21.29
C TRP A 374 -10.66 6.56 20.14
N LYS A 375 -11.88 6.92 19.73
CA LYS A 375 -12.09 7.92 18.66
C LYS A 375 -11.43 9.25 19.01
N ARG A 376 -11.59 9.71 20.24
CA ARG A 376 -10.98 10.94 20.75
C ARG A 376 -9.46 10.87 20.80
N TYR A 377 -8.91 9.74 21.25
CA TYR A 377 -7.46 9.52 21.26
C TYR A 377 -6.87 9.54 19.85
N CYS A 378 -7.49 8.87 18.88
CA CYS A 378 -7.08 8.91 17.48
C CYS A 378 -7.10 10.35 16.91
N ALA A 379 -8.17 11.09 17.16
CA ALA A 379 -8.29 12.48 16.71
C ALA A 379 -7.22 13.37 17.34
N LYS A 380 -6.97 13.24 18.65
CA LYS A 380 -5.89 13.94 19.36
C LYS A 380 -4.53 13.66 18.73
N MET A 381 -4.21 12.39 18.47
CA MET A 381 -2.94 12.00 17.86
C MET A 381 -2.82 12.48 16.40
N SER A 382 -3.90 12.48 15.62
CA SER A 382 -3.90 13.04 14.25
C SER A 382 -3.66 14.55 14.25
N ILE A 383 -4.30 15.30 15.14
CA ILE A 383 -4.08 16.76 15.27
C ILE A 383 -2.63 17.05 15.65
N ALA A 384 -2.04 16.25 16.53
CA ALA A 384 -0.67 16.44 17.00
C ALA A 384 0.41 16.03 15.98
N THR A 385 0.15 15.02 15.14
CA THR A 385 1.23 14.33 14.38
C THR A 385 0.99 14.22 12.90
N SER A 386 -0.26 14.27 12.42
CA SER A 386 -0.65 13.96 11.03
C SER A 386 -0.13 12.60 10.51
N ALA A 387 0.13 11.64 11.42
CA ALA A 387 0.79 10.37 11.12
C ALA A 387 -0.17 9.16 11.06
N ILE A 388 -1.48 9.40 11.06
CA ILE A 388 -2.51 8.36 11.04
C ILE A 388 -3.37 8.53 9.79
N GLN A 389 -3.69 7.42 9.12
CA GLN A 389 -4.76 7.35 8.13
C GLN A 389 -5.95 6.56 8.68
N TYR A 390 -7.09 6.75 8.05
CA TYR A 390 -8.35 6.13 8.45
C TYR A 390 -9.01 5.42 7.28
N GLU A 391 -9.65 4.29 7.58
CA GLU A 391 -10.37 3.49 6.61
C GLU A 391 -11.73 3.06 7.17
N ASN A 392 -12.73 3.04 6.30
CA ASN A 392 -14.12 2.77 6.65
C ASN A 392 -14.37 1.27 6.89
N ASP A 393 -14.32 0.86 8.15
CA ASP A 393 -14.55 -0.53 8.53
C ASP A 393 -16.00 -0.99 8.22
N ASP A 394 -16.98 -0.13 8.39
CA ASP A 394 -18.39 -0.48 8.15
C ASP A 394 -18.71 -0.67 6.66
N LEU A 395 -17.94 -0.03 5.76
CA LEU A 395 -18.03 -0.23 4.32
C LEU A 395 -17.31 -1.53 3.87
N MET A 396 -16.16 -1.84 4.48
CA MET A 396 -15.29 -2.94 4.02
C MET A 396 -15.60 -4.28 4.69
N ARG A 397 -15.98 -4.26 5.98
CA ARG A 397 -16.22 -5.47 6.77
C ARG A 397 -17.27 -6.42 6.17
N PRO A 398 -18.37 -5.98 5.54
CA PRO A 398 -19.32 -6.89 4.89
C PRO A 398 -18.67 -7.78 3.81
N ASP A 399 -17.69 -7.25 3.07
CA ASP A 399 -17.02 -7.98 1.99
C ASP A 399 -15.80 -8.78 2.48
N TYR A 400 -15.09 -8.30 3.51
CA TYR A 400 -13.78 -8.85 3.92
C TYR A 400 -13.80 -9.61 5.27
N GLY A 401 -14.91 -9.57 6.02
CA GLY A 401 -14.95 -10.09 7.39
C GLY A 401 -14.23 -9.16 8.38
N ASP A 402 -13.87 -9.69 9.54
CA ASP A 402 -13.24 -8.94 10.62
C ASP A 402 -11.74 -9.23 10.81
N ASP A 403 -11.16 -10.07 9.96
CA ASP A 403 -9.70 -10.36 9.95
C ASP A 403 -9.08 -9.97 8.60
N TYR A 404 -9.29 -8.73 8.20
CA TYR A 404 -8.60 -8.12 7.07
C TYR A 404 -7.61 -7.07 7.55
N GLY A 405 -6.62 -6.79 6.74
CA GLY A 405 -5.69 -5.69 6.90
C GLY A 405 -5.66 -4.82 5.65
N ILE A 406 -5.03 -3.66 5.76
CA ILE A 406 -4.83 -2.77 4.62
C ILE A 406 -3.45 -3.04 4.02
N ALA A 407 -3.46 -3.41 2.76
CA ALA A 407 -2.24 -3.58 1.99
C ALA A 407 -1.79 -2.24 1.43
N CYS A 408 -0.51 -1.91 1.62
CA CYS A 408 0.05 -0.65 1.15
C CYS A 408 -0.64 0.56 1.81
N CYS A 409 -1.43 1.28 1.03
CA CYS A 409 -2.07 2.53 1.46
C CYS A 409 -3.57 2.35 1.75
N VAL A 410 -4.31 1.62 0.90
CA VAL A 410 -5.78 1.67 0.85
C VAL A 410 -6.48 0.35 0.51
N SER A 411 -5.75 -0.73 0.21
CA SER A 411 -6.32 -1.97 -0.32
C SER A 411 -6.69 -2.94 0.80
N PRO A 412 -7.97 -3.22 1.08
CA PRO A 412 -8.33 -4.23 2.05
C PRO A 412 -8.02 -5.64 1.52
N MET A 413 -7.47 -6.48 2.38
CA MET A 413 -7.14 -7.88 2.07
C MET A 413 -7.36 -8.78 3.27
N ARG A 414 -7.90 -9.97 3.05
CA ARG A 414 -8.00 -11.00 4.09
C ARG A 414 -6.63 -11.58 4.37
N ILE A 415 -6.17 -11.44 5.60
CA ILE A 415 -4.81 -11.81 6.00
C ILE A 415 -4.64 -13.33 5.93
N GLY A 416 -3.63 -13.78 5.19
CA GLY A 416 -3.31 -15.19 5.01
C GLY A 416 -4.27 -16.01 4.12
N LYS A 417 -5.36 -15.41 3.62
CA LYS A 417 -6.38 -16.06 2.79
C LYS A 417 -6.51 -15.46 1.40
N GLN A 418 -5.92 -14.31 1.20
CA GLN A 418 -5.93 -13.56 -0.05
C GLN A 418 -4.51 -13.09 -0.36
N MET A 419 -4.14 -13.12 -1.62
CA MET A 419 -2.94 -12.47 -2.12
C MET A 419 -3.31 -11.52 -3.26
N GLN A 420 -2.51 -10.49 -3.45
CA GLN A 420 -2.71 -9.55 -4.54
C GLN A 420 -1.47 -9.52 -5.44
N PHE A 421 -1.70 -9.68 -6.72
CA PHE A 421 -0.70 -9.33 -7.72
C PHE A 421 -0.64 -7.82 -7.85
N PHE A 422 0.53 -7.25 -7.56
CA PHE A 422 0.70 -5.79 -7.57
C PHE A 422 0.58 -5.23 -8.98
N GLY A 423 -0.14 -4.11 -9.12
CA GLY A 423 -0.44 -3.48 -10.39
C GLY A 423 0.29 -2.16 -10.64
N ALA A 424 -0.27 -1.42 -11.54
CA ALA A 424 0.19 -0.11 -12.01
C ALA A 424 -0.97 0.89 -11.99
N ARG A 425 -0.87 1.98 -12.76
CA ARG A 425 -1.98 2.93 -12.96
C ARG A 425 -2.12 3.26 -14.44
N ALA A 426 -3.35 3.22 -14.92
CA ALA A 426 -3.73 3.78 -16.20
C ALA A 426 -4.05 5.27 -16.02
N ASN A 427 -3.37 6.13 -16.78
CA ASN A 427 -3.61 7.57 -16.79
C ASN A 427 -4.82 7.89 -17.69
N LEU A 428 -6.00 8.00 -17.11
CA LEU A 428 -7.24 8.22 -17.86
C LEU A 428 -7.33 9.62 -18.47
N ALA A 429 -6.67 10.63 -17.88
CA ALA A 429 -6.61 11.97 -18.48
C ALA A 429 -5.82 11.93 -19.79
N LYS A 430 -4.70 11.20 -19.83
CA LYS A 430 -3.93 10.99 -21.06
C LYS A 430 -4.67 10.12 -22.07
N CYS A 431 -5.39 9.11 -21.60
CA CYS A 431 -6.28 8.29 -22.41
C CYS A 431 -7.37 9.14 -23.12
N LEU A 432 -7.95 10.12 -22.42
CA LEU A 432 -8.90 11.08 -23.00
C LEU A 432 -8.24 11.94 -24.10
N LEU A 433 -7.02 12.42 -23.89
CA LEU A 433 -6.27 13.18 -24.90
C LEU A 433 -5.94 12.32 -26.13
N TYR A 434 -5.64 11.04 -25.96
CA TYR A 434 -5.47 10.10 -27.07
C TYR A 434 -6.77 9.88 -27.84
N ALA A 435 -7.90 9.82 -27.14
CA ALA A 435 -9.21 9.75 -27.79
C ALA A 435 -9.49 10.95 -28.68
N ILE A 436 -9.11 12.15 -28.25
CA ILE A 436 -9.25 13.40 -29.02
C ILE A 436 -8.28 13.41 -30.22
N ASN A 437 -7.07 12.92 -30.04
CA ASN A 437 -5.99 12.99 -31.02
C ASN A 437 -5.82 11.72 -31.90
N GLY A 438 -6.81 10.83 -31.95
CA GLY A 438 -6.75 9.64 -32.80
C GLY A 438 -5.64 8.64 -32.40
N GLY A 439 -5.34 8.54 -31.09
CA GLY A 439 -4.33 7.65 -30.55
C GLY A 439 -2.90 8.18 -30.57
N VAL A 440 -2.72 9.45 -30.88
CA VAL A 440 -1.42 10.13 -30.94
C VAL A 440 -1.13 10.80 -29.60
N ASP A 441 0.08 10.64 -29.10
CA ASP A 441 0.55 11.29 -27.87
C ASP A 441 0.70 12.80 -28.08
N GLU A 442 0.00 13.58 -27.28
CA GLU A 442 -0.07 15.04 -27.38
C GLU A 442 1.26 15.74 -27.06
N MET A 443 2.14 15.09 -26.29
CA MET A 443 3.43 15.66 -25.88
C MET A 443 4.53 15.44 -26.94
N ASN A 444 4.57 14.26 -27.56
CA ASN A 444 5.67 13.89 -28.47
C ASN A 444 5.25 13.57 -29.90
N GLY A 445 3.95 13.54 -30.21
CA GLY A 445 3.42 13.30 -31.54
C GLY A 445 3.54 11.85 -32.04
N LYS A 446 3.86 10.88 -31.19
CA LYS A 446 3.97 9.48 -31.58
C LYS A 446 2.61 8.77 -31.52
N GLN A 447 2.38 7.88 -32.51
CA GLN A 447 1.23 7.00 -32.49
C GLN A 447 1.39 5.95 -31.38
N ILE A 448 0.48 5.92 -30.43
CA ILE A 448 0.52 5.00 -29.27
C ILE A 448 -0.47 3.85 -29.45
N SER A 449 -1.74 4.15 -29.74
CA SER A 449 -2.77 3.16 -30.02
C SER A 449 -2.89 2.88 -31.53
N PRO A 450 -3.68 1.88 -31.95
CA PRO A 450 -4.13 1.77 -33.34
C PRO A 450 -4.71 3.08 -33.84
N LEU A 451 -4.48 3.40 -35.12
CA LEU A 451 -4.94 4.61 -35.74
C LEU A 451 -6.47 4.62 -35.85
N PHE A 452 -7.09 5.71 -35.46
CA PHE A 452 -8.50 6.02 -35.72
C PHE A 452 -8.67 7.53 -35.97
N PRO A 453 -9.79 7.97 -36.60
CA PRO A 453 -9.95 9.38 -36.94
C PRO A 453 -9.91 10.28 -35.68
N PRO A 454 -9.04 11.30 -35.62
CA PRO A 454 -9.06 12.28 -34.55
C PRO A 454 -10.31 13.14 -34.61
N ILE A 455 -10.64 13.84 -33.52
CA ILE A 455 -11.64 14.90 -33.52
C ILE A 455 -11.05 16.11 -34.19
N THR A 456 -11.71 16.63 -35.24
CA THR A 456 -11.20 17.74 -36.04
C THR A 456 -12.01 19.04 -35.87
N GLY A 457 -13.14 18.99 -35.16
CA GLY A 457 -13.98 20.15 -34.88
C GLY A 457 -13.23 21.26 -34.13
N GLU A 458 -13.66 22.51 -34.32
CA GLU A 458 -13.17 23.64 -33.53
C GLU A 458 -13.56 23.53 -32.06
N TYR A 459 -14.73 22.98 -31.79
CA TYR A 459 -15.24 22.68 -30.46
C TYR A 459 -15.39 21.18 -30.23
N LEU A 460 -15.27 20.76 -29.00
CA LEU A 460 -15.50 19.37 -28.60
C LEU A 460 -17.00 19.12 -28.39
N GLU A 461 -17.53 18.11 -29.08
CA GLU A 461 -18.90 17.63 -28.91
C GLU A 461 -18.90 16.41 -27.95
N TYR A 462 -19.73 16.48 -26.91
CA TYR A 462 -19.69 15.49 -25.80
C TYR A 462 -19.86 14.04 -26.27
N GLU A 463 -20.87 13.79 -27.13
CA GLU A 463 -21.16 12.44 -27.63
C GLU A 463 -20.03 11.88 -28.50
N GLU A 464 -19.39 12.71 -29.34
CA GLU A 464 -18.22 12.29 -30.13
C GLU A 464 -17.05 11.99 -29.26
N VAL A 465 -16.75 12.83 -28.25
CA VAL A 465 -15.66 12.59 -27.27
C VAL A 465 -15.91 11.31 -26.52
N MET A 466 -17.11 11.09 -26.01
CA MET A 466 -17.46 9.90 -25.24
C MET A 466 -17.32 8.62 -26.06
N GLN A 467 -17.77 8.61 -27.31
CA GLN A 467 -17.64 7.46 -28.20
C GLN A 467 -16.17 7.07 -28.41
N LYS A 468 -15.31 8.06 -28.68
CA LYS A 468 -13.88 7.82 -28.91
C LYS A 468 -13.14 7.46 -27.61
N PHE A 469 -13.50 8.08 -26.51
CA PHE A 469 -12.92 7.79 -25.21
C PHE A 469 -13.28 6.39 -24.74
N ASP A 470 -14.49 5.95 -24.97
CA ASP A 470 -14.94 4.58 -24.69
C ASP A 470 -14.09 3.53 -25.44
N GLN A 471 -13.92 3.72 -26.75
CA GLN A 471 -13.06 2.86 -27.57
C GLN A 471 -11.60 2.83 -27.08
N MET A 472 -11.07 3.99 -26.67
CA MET A 472 -9.71 4.10 -26.16
C MET A 472 -9.56 3.41 -24.80
N MET A 473 -10.54 3.52 -23.89
CA MET A 473 -10.56 2.83 -22.61
C MET A 473 -10.60 1.30 -22.79
N GLN A 474 -11.38 0.78 -23.73
CA GLN A 474 -11.44 -0.65 -24.04
C GLN A 474 -10.06 -1.17 -24.52
N TRP A 475 -9.45 -0.45 -25.46
CA TRP A 475 -8.11 -0.81 -25.95
C TRP A 475 -7.06 -0.77 -24.83
N LEU A 476 -7.05 0.31 -24.03
CA LEU A 476 -6.11 0.49 -22.93
C LEU A 476 -6.28 -0.60 -21.86
N ALA A 477 -7.51 -0.97 -21.49
CA ALA A 477 -7.78 -2.02 -20.53
C ALA A 477 -7.20 -3.37 -20.97
N ARG A 478 -7.30 -3.71 -22.26
CA ARG A 478 -6.69 -4.91 -22.84
C ARG A 478 -5.16 -4.89 -22.77
N VAL A 479 -4.53 -3.79 -23.19
CA VAL A 479 -3.08 -3.66 -23.16
C VAL A 479 -2.55 -3.70 -21.74
N TYR A 480 -3.25 -3.04 -20.82
CA TYR A 480 -2.92 -3.02 -19.40
C TYR A 480 -3.03 -4.40 -18.76
N SER A 481 -4.12 -5.13 -19.01
CA SER A 481 -4.30 -6.51 -18.53
C SER A 481 -3.21 -7.45 -19.05
N ASN A 482 -2.85 -7.33 -20.35
CA ASN A 482 -1.77 -8.12 -20.94
C ASN A 482 -0.41 -7.81 -20.32
N ALA A 483 -0.12 -6.54 -20.02
CA ALA A 483 1.12 -6.17 -19.35
C ALA A 483 1.22 -6.78 -17.95
N LEU A 484 0.16 -6.69 -17.16
CA LEU A 484 0.10 -7.28 -15.83
C LEU A 484 0.21 -8.80 -15.86
N HIS A 485 -0.44 -9.46 -16.82
CA HIS A 485 -0.35 -10.92 -16.97
C HIS A 485 1.10 -11.38 -17.22
N ILE A 486 1.81 -10.71 -18.13
CA ILE A 486 3.23 -10.99 -18.40
C ILE A 486 4.09 -10.79 -17.15
N ILE A 487 3.88 -9.67 -16.45
CA ILE A 487 4.65 -9.32 -15.25
C ILE A 487 4.47 -10.39 -14.17
N HIS A 488 3.23 -10.78 -13.88
CA HIS A 488 2.94 -11.73 -12.80
C HIS A 488 3.40 -13.14 -13.11
N TYR A 489 3.26 -13.57 -14.38
CA TYR A 489 3.83 -14.84 -14.83
C TYR A 489 5.36 -14.88 -14.64
N MET A 490 6.05 -13.82 -15.06
CA MET A 490 7.51 -13.76 -14.94
C MET A 490 7.98 -13.58 -13.50
N HIS A 491 7.17 -12.93 -12.66
CA HIS A 491 7.46 -12.79 -11.23
C HIS A 491 7.42 -14.15 -10.53
N ASP A 492 6.35 -14.92 -10.70
CA ASP A 492 6.26 -16.28 -10.14
C ASP A 492 7.38 -17.19 -10.65
N LYS A 493 7.79 -17.02 -11.90
CA LYS A 493 8.81 -17.87 -12.51
C LYS A 493 10.24 -17.57 -12.02
N TYR A 494 10.60 -16.32 -11.79
CA TYR A 494 11.99 -15.90 -11.56
C TYR A 494 12.23 -15.24 -10.18
N ALA A 495 11.20 -14.81 -9.50
CA ALA A 495 11.30 -14.09 -8.22
C ALA A 495 10.18 -14.51 -7.23
N TYR A 496 9.82 -15.79 -7.21
CA TYR A 496 8.78 -16.32 -6.33
C TYR A 496 9.10 -16.06 -4.86
N GLU A 497 8.11 -15.58 -4.13
CA GLU A 497 8.20 -15.16 -2.73
C GLU A 497 7.76 -16.30 -1.81
N ALA A 498 8.60 -17.30 -1.67
CA ALA A 498 8.24 -18.58 -1.04
C ALA A 498 7.87 -18.41 0.44
N LEU A 499 8.58 -17.58 1.19
CA LEU A 499 8.30 -17.39 2.61
C LEU A 499 6.99 -16.66 2.85
N GLU A 500 6.74 -15.56 2.13
CA GLU A 500 5.49 -14.83 2.27
C GLU A 500 4.30 -15.73 1.93
N MET A 501 4.39 -16.50 0.84
CA MET A 501 3.36 -17.44 0.43
C MET A 501 3.21 -18.63 1.39
N ALA A 502 4.27 -19.03 2.09
CA ALA A 502 4.18 -20.05 3.15
C ALA A 502 3.27 -19.62 4.32
N LEU A 503 3.08 -18.31 4.51
CA LEU A 503 2.24 -17.74 5.55
C LEU A 503 0.80 -17.45 5.05
N HIS A 504 0.40 -18.10 3.96
CA HIS A 504 -0.97 -18.11 3.43
C HIS A 504 -1.55 -19.52 3.45
N ASP A 505 -2.87 -19.62 3.29
CA ASP A 505 -3.55 -20.90 3.06
C ASP A 505 -3.07 -21.55 1.74
N GLY A 506 -3.24 -22.83 1.57
CA GLY A 506 -2.94 -23.52 0.31
C GLY A 506 -3.84 -23.05 -0.83
N ASP A 507 -5.13 -22.95 -0.57
CA ASP A 507 -6.12 -22.38 -1.48
C ASP A 507 -6.40 -20.94 -1.10
N ILE A 508 -5.97 -20.00 -1.96
CA ILE A 508 -6.10 -18.57 -1.71
C ILE A 508 -6.87 -17.87 -2.82
N LEU A 509 -7.63 -16.84 -2.45
CA LEU A 509 -8.17 -15.88 -3.40
C LEU A 509 -7.01 -15.06 -3.98
N ARG A 510 -6.93 -15.00 -5.31
CA ARG A 510 -5.97 -14.14 -6.01
C ARG A 510 -6.68 -12.95 -6.60
N THR A 511 -6.19 -11.76 -6.28
CA THR A 511 -6.64 -10.52 -6.89
C THR A 511 -5.51 -9.88 -7.69
N ARG A 512 -5.86 -8.98 -8.60
CA ARG A 512 -4.92 -8.27 -9.46
C ARG A 512 -5.21 -6.78 -9.38
N ALA A 513 -4.30 -6.01 -8.79
CA ALA A 513 -4.42 -4.57 -8.68
C ALA A 513 -4.37 -3.91 -10.07
N SER A 514 -5.33 -3.05 -10.38
CA SER A 514 -5.38 -2.28 -11.62
C SER A 514 -5.88 -0.85 -11.35
N GLY A 515 -4.96 0.02 -10.96
CA GLY A 515 -5.31 1.39 -10.59
C GLY A 515 -5.56 2.31 -11.78
N ILE A 516 -6.30 3.40 -11.52
CA ILE A 516 -6.49 4.53 -12.43
C ILE A 516 -6.02 5.83 -11.78
N ALA A 517 -5.55 6.75 -12.60
CA ALA A 517 -5.14 8.10 -12.20
C ALA A 517 -5.86 9.16 -13.03
N GLY A 518 -6.12 10.32 -12.43
CA GLY A 518 -6.68 11.49 -13.10
C GLY A 518 -8.19 11.53 -13.16
N ILE A 519 -8.91 10.85 -12.26
CA ILE A 519 -10.38 10.78 -12.29
C ILE A 519 -11.03 12.17 -12.18
N SER A 520 -10.55 13.04 -11.30
CA SER A 520 -11.10 14.41 -11.16
C SER A 520 -10.86 15.25 -12.41
N ILE A 521 -9.72 15.08 -13.10
CA ILE A 521 -9.41 15.77 -14.35
C ILE A 521 -10.34 15.31 -15.47
N VAL A 522 -10.58 14.00 -15.56
CA VAL A 522 -11.48 13.43 -16.56
C VAL A 522 -12.91 13.89 -16.31
N ALA A 523 -13.38 13.82 -15.05
CA ALA A 523 -14.71 14.27 -14.68
C ALA A 523 -14.92 15.75 -15.00
N ASP A 524 -13.97 16.60 -14.60
CA ASP A 524 -14.01 18.04 -14.90
C ASP A 524 -13.93 18.34 -16.40
N SER A 525 -13.10 17.60 -17.15
CA SER A 525 -12.96 17.77 -18.60
C SER A 525 -14.26 17.41 -19.34
N LEU A 526 -14.87 16.30 -18.98
CA LEU A 526 -16.14 15.86 -19.56
C LEU A 526 -17.30 16.78 -19.13
N ALA A 527 -17.30 17.28 -17.90
CA ALA A 527 -18.28 18.25 -17.45
C ALA A 527 -18.13 19.59 -18.18
N ALA A 528 -16.90 20.07 -18.39
CA ALA A 528 -16.62 21.27 -19.18
C ALA A 528 -17.14 21.16 -20.63
N ILE A 529 -16.94 19.96 -21.25
CA ILE A 529 -17.44 19.71 -22.60
C ILE A 529 -18.98 19.61 -22.62
N LYS A 530 -19.59 18.95 -21.65
CA LYS A 530 -21.02 18.65 -21.60
C LYS A 530 -21.89 19.86 -21.24
N TYR A 531 -21.44 20.63 -20.24
CA TYR A 531 -22.23 21.72 -19.64
C TYR A 531 -21.72 23.11 -20.01
N GLY A 532 -20.47 23.20 -20.41
CA GLY A 532 -19.85 24.40 -20.96
C GLY A 532 -19.65 24.28 -22.46
N LYS A 533 -18.59 24.89 -22.97
CA LYS A 533 -18.14 24.81 -24.35
C LYS A 533 -16.61 24.85 -24.36
N VAL A 534 -15.97 23.94 -25.05
CA VAL A 534 -14.50 23.83 -25.08
C VAL A 534 -14.00 23.95 -26.51
N ARG A 535 -13.25 25.03 -26.78
CA ARG A 535 -12.57 25.27 -28.05
C ARG A 535 -11.17 24.60 -28.03
N VAL A 536 -10.84 23.93 -29.14
CA VAL A 536 -9.57 23.20 -29.28
C VAL A 536 -8.52 24.09 -29.92
N ILE A 537 -7.35 24.17 -29.30
CA ILE A 537 -6.14 24.79 -29.87
C ILE A 537 -5.28 23.67 -30.44
N ARG A 538 -4.95 23.76 -31.75
CA ARG A 538 -4.14 22.75 -32.44
C ARG A 538 -2.79 23.33 -32.83
N ASP A 539 -1.79 22.45 -32.80
CA ASP A 539 -0.45 22.75 -33.34
C ASP A 539 -0.40 22.57 -34.87
N GLU A 540 0.78 22.79 -35.45
CA GLU A 540 1.02 22.67 -36.89
C GLU A 540 0.77 21.24 -37.42
N ARG A 541 0.81 20.23 -36.56
CA ARG A 541 0.52 18.82 -36.87
C ARG A 541 -0.97 18.49 -36.80
N GLY A 542 -1.80 19.45 -36.41
CA GLY A 542 -3.23 19.27 -36.20
C GLY A 542 -3.59 18.62 -34.85
N LEU A 543 -2.61 18.41 -33.96
CA LEU A 543 -2.84 17.83 -32.65
C LEU A 543 -3.48 18.85 -31.70
N ALA A 544 -4.49 18.43 -30.93
CA ALA A 544 -5.03 19.20 -29.84
C ALA A 544 -4.00 19.29 -28.72
N VAL A 545 -3.43 20.46 -28.51
CA VAL A 545 -2.37 20.75 -27.54
C VAL A 545 -2.80 21.77 -26.50
N GLY A 546 -3.96 22.39 -26.67
CA GLY A 546 -4.52 23.35 -25.72
C GLY A 546 -6.05 23.42 -25.86
N PHE A 547 -6.69 23.97 -24.83
CA PHE A 547 -8.14 24.07 -24.74
C PHE A 547 -8.53 25.39 -24.09
N GLU A 548 -9.48 26.06 -24.69
CA GLU A 548 -10.11 27.28 -24.13
C GLU A 548 -11.53 26.94 -23.70
N GLN A 549 -11.83 27.19 -22.46
CA GLN A 549 -13.12 26.91 -21.88
C GLN A 549 -14.03 28.16 -21.99
N GLU A 550 -15.17 27.99 -22.57
CA GLU A 550 -16.25 28.98 -22.62
C GLU A 550 -17.46 28.47 -21.82
N GLY A 551 -18.13 29.36 -21.08
CA GLY A 551 -19.21 28.95 -20.18
C GLY A 551 -18.73 28.46 -18.82
N SER A 552 -19.61 27.80 -18.08
CA SER A 552 -19.33 27.34 -16.71
C SER A 552 -19.87 25.95 -16.43
N TYR A 553 -19.20 25.22 -15.56
CA TYR A 553 -19.67 23.98 -14.97
C TYR A 553 -19.26 23.97 -13.48
N VAL A 554 -19.82 23.07 -12.68
CA VAL A 554 -19.42 22.88 -11.30
C VAL A 554 -18.37 21.78 -11.26
N PRO A 555 -17.11 22.07 -10.82
CA PRO A 555 -16.07 21.05 -10.74
C PRO A 555 -16.36 19.94 -9.73
N PHE A 556 -15.75 18.77 -9.93
CA PHE A 556 -15.74 17.68 -8.96
C PHE A 556 -15.20 18.16 -7.60
N GLY A 557 -15.81 17.69 -6.51
CA GLY A 557 -15.45 18.10 -5.16
C GLY A 557 -16.35 19.19 -4.55
N ASN A 558 -17.45 19.53 -5.22
CA ASN A 558 -18.42 20.54 -4.77
C ASN A 558 -19.81 19.96 -4.45
N ASN A 559 -19.88 18.63 -4.28
CA ASN A 559 -21.13 17.91 -4.07
C ASN A 559 -22.20 18.23 -5.14
N ASP A 560 -21.78 18.25 -6.39
CA ASP A 560 -22.64 18.46 -7.55
C ASP A 560 -22.88 17.12 -8.26
N ASP A 561 -24.13 16.66 -8.26
CA ASP A 561 -24.48 15.33 -8.77
C ASP A 561 -24.16 15.18 -10.27
N ALA A 562 -24.20 16.24 -11.04
CA ALA A 562 -23.95 16.18 -12.49
C ALA A 562 -22.49 15.83 -12.80
N THR A 563 -21.54 16.48 -12.15
CA THR A 563 -20.11 16.23 -12.34
C THR A 563 -19.64 14.98 -11.55
N ASP A 564 -20.14 14.80 -10.32
CA ASP A 564 -19.80 13.64 -9.49
C ASP A 564 -20.23 12.33 -10.18
N GLN A 565 -21.41 12.31 -10.85
CA GLN A 565 -21.89 11.15 -11.58
C GLN A 565 -20.98 10.77 -12.76
N ILE A 566 -20.36 11.75 -13.43
CA ILE A 566 -19.38 11.47 -14.49
C ILE A 566 -18.18 10.69 -13.90
N ALA A 567 -17.66 11.13 -12.75
CA ALA A 567 -16.56 10.41 -12.09
C ALA A 567 -16.94 8.97 -11.72
N VAL A 568 -18.16 8.79 -11.20
CA VAL A 568 -18.72 7.45 -10.87
C VAL A 568 -18.81 6.57 -12.12
N ASP A 569 -19.38 7.11 -13.21
CA ASP A 569 -19.61 6.35 -14.45
C ASP A 569 -18.30 5.93 -15.12
N ILE A 570 -17.31 6.81 -15.18
CA ILE A 570 -15.98 6.50 -15.74
C ILE A 570 -15.27 5.44 -14.89
N THR A 571 -15.34 5.54 -13.55
CA THR A 571 -14.78 4.54 -12.65
C THR A 571 -15.39 3.15 -12.89
N LYS A 572 -16.70 3.07 -12.98
CA LYS A 572 -17.44 1.82 -13.28
C LYS A 572 -17.08 1.28 -14.67
N THR A 573 -17.08 2.15 -15.68
CA THR A 573 -16.82 1.76 -17.07
C THR A 573 -15.45 1.14 -17.24
N PHE A 574 -14.40 1.79 -16.76
CA PHE A 574 -13.04 1.27 -16.89
C PHE A 574 -12.88 -0.06 -16.15
N MET A 575 -13.43 -0.18 -14.93
CA MET A 575 -13.39 -1.44 -14.18
C MET A 575 -14.13 -2.57 -14.91
N ASN A 576 -15.27 -2.28 -15.52
CA ASN A 576 -16.00 -3.26 -16.31
C ASN A 576 -15.20 -3.75 -17.52
N TYR A 577 -14.41 -2.89 -18.17
CA TYR A 577 -13.48 -3.30 -19.21
C TYR A 577 -12.34 -4.17 -18.67
N MET A 578 -11.76 -3.82 -17.51
CA MET A 578 -10.74 -4.66 -16.88
C MET A 578 -11.27 -6.08 -16.55
N ARG A 579 -12.53 -6.20 -16.12
CA ARG A 579 -13.21 -7.49 -15.82
C ARG A 579 -13.43 -8.39 -17.03
N GLN A 580 -13.38 -7.85 -18.25
CA GLN A 580 -13.52 -8.65 -19.48
C GLN A 580 -12.24 -9.44 -19.83
N HIS A 581 -11.13 -9.19 -19.13
CA HIS A 581 -9.85 -9.80 -19.41
C HIS A 581 -9.44 -10.73 -18.27
N GLU A 582 -9.15 -11.98 -18.61
CA GLU A 582 -8.64 -12.98 -17.68
C GLU A 582 -7.33 -12.48 -17.03
N GLY A 583 -7.17 -12.77 -15.75
CA GLY A 583 -5.95 -12.55 -15.00
C GLY A 583 -5.04 -13.77 -14.96
N TYR A 584 -3.76 -13.57 -14.70
CA TYR A 584 -2.84 -14.66 -14.43
C TYR A 584 -3.32 -15.47 -13.22
N ARG A 585 -3.40 -16.82 -13.37
CA ARG A 585 -3.88 -17.74 -12.33
C ARG A 585 -5.32 -17.42 -11.86
N ASP A 586 -6.17 -17.07 -12.79
CA ASP A 586 -7.58 -16.75 -12.56
C ASP A 586 -7.78 -15.58 -11.56
N SER A 587 -6.78 -14.66 -11.45
CA SER A 587 -6.86 -13.54 -10.53
C SER A 587 -7.97 -12.55 -10.90
N GLU A 588 -8.78 -12.19 -9.91
CA GLU A 588 -9.85 -11.21 -10.07
C GLU A 588 -9.26 -9.78 -10.15
N PRO A 589 -9.61 -8.97 -11.14
CA PRO A 589 -9.16 -7.60 -11.21
C PRO A 589 -9.81 -6.78 -10.09
N THR A 590 -9.02 -5.97 -9.41
CA THR A 590 -9.46 -4.92 -8.51
C THR A 590 -8.95 -3.57 -9.04
N GLN A 591 -9.63 -2.49 -8.71
CA GLN A 591 -9.27 -1.15 -9.15
C GLN A 591 -9.05 -0.23 -7.96
N SER A 592 -8.05 0.63 -8.05
CA SER A 592 -7.83 1.73 -7.11
C SER A 592 -7.90 3.09 -7.79
N LEU A 593 -8.36 4.07 -7.03
CA LEU A 593 -8.22 5.49 -7.32
C LEU A 593 -7.13 6.02 -6.39
N LEU A 594 -5.87 5.79 -6.78
CA LEU A 594 -4.70 6.01 -5.94
C LEU A 594 -3.52 6.44 -6.81
N THR A 595 -2.82 7.50 -6.43
CA THR A 595 -1.61 7.95 -7.14
C THR A 595 -0.37 7.91 -6.27
N ILE A 596 -0.51 7.91 -4.96
CA ILE A 596 0.58 8.24 -4.05
C ILE A 596 1.15 9.61 -4.46
N THR A 597 2.41 9.90 -4.25
CA THR A 597 3.09 11.12 -4.72
C THR A 597 3.39 11.12 -6.23
N SER A 598 3.10 10.03 -6.94
CA SER A 598 3.26 9.93 -8.41
C SER A 598 2.32 10.86 -9.19
N ASN A 599 1.33 11.48 -8.54
CA ASN A 599 0.48 12.52 -9.15
C ASN A 599 1.28 13.62 -9.85
N VAL A 600 2.47 13.95 -9.33
CA VAL A 600 3.40 14.91 -9.93
C VAL A 600 3.92 14.38 -11.29
N VAL A 601 4.32 13.11 -11.34
CA VAL A 601 4.85 12.47 -12.56
C VAL A 601 3.76 12.32 -13.62
N TYR A 602 2.54 11.95 -13.24
CA TYR A 602 1.40 11.91 -14.17
C TYR A 602 1.16 13.29 -14.80
N GLY A 603 1.14 14.35 -13.98
CA GLY A 603 0.97 15.71 -14.46
C GLY A 603 2.08 16.14 -15.41
N LYS A 604 3.34 15.88 -15.07
CA LYS A 604 4.52 16.21 -15.89
C LYS A 604 4.46 15.58 -17.27
N ASN A 605 3.91 14.40 -17.41
CA ASN A 605 3.84 13.64 -18.66
C ASN A 605 2.48 13.76 -19.39
N THR A 606 1.62 14.70 -18.99
CA THR A 606 0.29 14.90 -19.58
C THR A 606 0.13 16.34 -20.09
N GLY A 607 -0.32 16.48 -21.32
CA GLY A 607 -0.62 17.76 -21.95
C GLY A 607 -1.75 18.54 -21.29
N ALA A 608 -2.08 19.71 -21.80
CA ALA A 608 -3.25 20.48 -21.35
C ALA A 608 -4.54 19.65 -21.52
N THR A 609 -5.51 19.86 -20.64
CA THR A 609 -6.78 19.10 -20.64
C THR A 609 -7.99 20.01 -20.80
N PRO A 610 -9.12 19.50 -21.32
CA PRO A 610 -10.32 20.30 -21.60
C PRO A 610 -10.89 21.07 -20.41
N CYS A 611 -10.61 20.63 -19.17
CA CYS A 611 -11.00 21.35 -17.95
C CYS A 611 -10.12 22.57 -17.65
N GLY A 612 -9.19 22.94 -18.54
CA GLY A 612 -8.28 24.08 -18.36
C GLY A 612 -7.06 23.80 -17.47
N ARG A 613 -6.72 22.53 -17.16
CA ARG A 613 -5.44 22.20 -16.52
C ARG A 613 -4.30 22.39 -17.52
N PRO A 614 -3.29 23.21 -17.25
CA PRO A 614 -2.14 23.40 -18.13
C PRO A 614 -1.31 22.13 -18.26
N ALA A 615 -0.57 22.00 -19.37
CA ALA A 615 0.40 20.91 -19.58
C ALA A 615 1.46 20.90 -18.45
N GLY A 616 1.82 19.72 -17.99
CA GLY A 616 2.88 19.54 -16.99
C GLY A 616 2.48 19.80 -15.53
N VAL A 617 1.33 20.41 -15.28
CA VAL A 617 0.85 20.67 -13.91
C VAL A 617 0.50 19.34 -13.19
N PRO A 618 0.92 19.14 -11.94
CA PRO A 618 0.59 17.93 -11.18
C PRO A 618 -0.91 17.60 -11.16
N PHE A 619 -1.24 16.31 -11.16
CA PHE A 619 -2.60 15.86 -10.90
C PHE A 619 -2.95 16.05 -9.42
N ALA A 620 -4.22 16.10 -9.09
CA ALA A 620 -4.66 15.85 -7.73
C ALA A 620 -4.33 14.41 -7.32
N PRO A 621 -3.91 14.14 -6.08
CA PRO A 621 -3.62 12.79 -5.63
C PRO A 621 -4.90 11.95 -5.52
N GLY A 622 -4.84 10.69 -5.96
CA GLY A 622 -5.93 9.73 -5.83
C GLY A 622 -7.27 10.22 -6.35
N ALA A 623 -8.26 10.18 -5.49
CA ALA A 623 -9.63 10.64 -5.76
C ALA A 623 -9.88 12.11 -5.41
N ASN A 624 -8.84 12.86 -5.07
CA ASN A 624 -8.98 14.27 -4.70
C ASN A 624 -9.56 15.10 -5.84
N PRO A 625 -10.38 16.11 -5.53
CA PRO A 625 -10.65 17.23 -6.44
C PRO A 625 -9.36 17.91 -6.88
N MET A 626 -9.35 18.53 -8.04
CA MET A 626 -8.24 19.37 -8.48
C MET A 626 -8.02 20.53 -7.50
N ASN A 627 -6.77 20.81 -7.20
CA ASN A 627 -6.38 21.85 -6.24
C ASN A 627 -7.07 23.19 -6.55
N GLY A 628 -7.74 23.76 -5.56
CA GLY A 628 -8.46 25.05 -5.63
C GLY A 628 -9.81 25.00 -6.35
N ARG A 629 -10.31 23.83 -6.75
CA ARG A 629 -11.61 23.70 -7.41
C ARG A 629 -12.76 23.31 -6.50
N ASP A 630 -12.48 22.77 -5.32
CA ASP A 630 -13.45 22.40 -4.28
C ASP A 630 -13.85 23.61 -3.42
N THR A 631 -14.52 24.58 -4.06
CA THR A 631 -14.81 25.90 -3.47
C THR A 631 -15.98 25.93 -2.48
N LYS A 632 -16.77 24.85 -2.40
CA LYS A 632 -17.89 24.73 -1.44
C LYS A 632 -17.48 24.17 -0.06
N GLY A 633 -16.18 24.03 0.18
CA GLY A 633 -15.63 23.65 1.48
C GLY A 633 -15.47 22.15 1.69
N ALA A 634 -14.86 21.79 2.83
CA ALA A 634 -14.39 20.43 3.14
C ALA A 634 -15.52 19.38 3.10
N VAL A 635 -16.69 19.67 3.66
CA VAL A 635 -17.83 18.74 3.70
C VAL A 635 -18.33 18.40 2.30
N ALA A 636 -18.39 19.39 1.41
CA ALA A 636 -18.80 19.16 0.02
C ALA A 636 -17.77 18.30 -0.74
N SER A 637 -16.47 18.52 -0.47
CA SER A 637 -15.39 17.73 -1.04
C SER A 637 -15.45 16.27 -0.56
N LEU A 638 -15.62 16.04 0.73
CA LEU A 638 -15.84 14.72 1.32
C LEU A 638 -17.06 14.00 0.69
N ALA A 639 -18.18 14.72 0.54
CA ALA A 639 -19.39 14.17 -0.03
C ALA A 639 -19.24 13.75 -1.51
N SER A 640 -18.51 14.52 -2.33
CA SER A 640 -18.22 14.13 -3.72
C SER A 640 -17.40 12.85 -3.80
N VAL A 641 -16.35 12.74 -2.98
CA VAL A 641 -15.48 11.54 -2.95
C VAL A 641 -16.24 10.31 -2.43
N ALA A 642 -17.12 10.49 -1.45
CA ALA A 642 -17.94 9.40 -0.90
C ALA A 642 -18.91 8.76 -1.92
N LYS A 643 -19.25 9.45 -3.01
CA LYS A 643 -20.09 8.89 -4.08
C LYS A 643 -19.36 7.89 -4.99
N LEU A 644 -18.01 7.87 -4.96
CA LEU A 644 -17.24 6.97 -5.82
C LEU A 644 -17.50 5.52 -5.44
N PRO A 645 -17.66 4.61 -6.45
CA PRO A 645 -18.20 3.28 -6.21
C PRO A 645 -17.17 2.30 -5.65
N PHE A 646 -17.20 2.00 -4.36
CA PHE A 646 -16.30 1.04 -3.72
C PHE A 646 -16.39 -0.35 -4.36
N GLN A 647 -17.59 -0.82 -4.73
CA GLN A 647 -17.79 -2.12 -5.39
C GLN A 647 -17.11 -2.25 -6.78
N HIS A 648 -16.65 -1.13 -7.35
CA HIS A 648 -15.83 -1.08 -8.55
C HIS A 648 -14.39 -0.62 -8.26
N SER A 649 -14.06 -0.44 -6.99
CA SER A 649 -12.77 0.10 -6.55
C SER A 649 -12.27 -0.61 -5.29
N HIS A 650 -12.35 -1.94 -5.25
CA HIS A 650 -11.96 -2.77 -4.10
C HIS A 650 -10.47 -2.66 -3.74
N ASP A 651 -9.66 -2.11 -4.63
CA ASP A 651 -8.24 -1.82 -4.35
C ASP A 651 -8.04 -0.40 -3.75
N GLY A 652 -9.13 0.28 -3.43
CA GLY A 652 -9.21 1.47 -2.61
C GLY A 652 -9.46 2.78 -3.34
N ILE A 653 -10.08 3.72 -2.60
CA ILE A 653 -10.40 5.08 -3.04
C ILE A 653 -9.69 6.05 -2.11
N SER A 654 -8.52 6.50 -2.53
CA SER A 654 -7.67 7.36 -1.71
C SER A 654 -8.13 8.81 -1.71
N TYR A 655 -8.29 9.38 -0.53
CA TYR A 655 -8.55 10.79 -0.33
C TYR A 655 -7.57 11.41 0.67
N THR A 656 -6.88 12.46 0.26
CA THR A 656 -5.96 13.23 1.10
C THR A 656 -6.62 14.55 1.50
N TRP A 657 -6.83 14.73 2.78
CA TRP A 657 -7.48 15.92 3.33
C TRP A 657 -6.50 16.71 4.18
N ALA A 658 -6.38 17.99 3.90
CA ALA A 658 -5.56 18.93 4.65
C ALA A 658 -6.45 20.01 5.25
N ILE A 659 -6.31 20.25 6.55
CA ILE A 659 -7.10 21.22 7.29
C ILE A 659 -6.22 22.03 8.25
N SER A 660 -6.49 23.34 8.35
CA SER A 660 -5.87 24.17 9.37
C SER A 660 -6.44 23.84 10.76
N PRO A 661 -5.62 23.75 11.81
CA PRO A 661 -6.07 23.57 13.19
C PRO A 661 -7.15 24.58 13.61
N ALA A 662 -7.04 25.83 13.14
CA ALA A 662 -8.01 26.88 13.43
C ALA A 662 -9.40 26.61 12.86
N THR A 663 -9.49 25.88 11.74
CA THR A 663 -10.77 25.49 11.12
C THR A 663 -11.46 24.41 11.93
N LEU A 664 -10.71 23.54 12.61
CA LEU A 664 -11.27 22.51 13.49
C LEU A 664 -11.85 23.09 14.77
N GLY A 665 -11.31 24.18 15.31
CA GLY A 665 -11.84 24.80 16.54
C GLY A 665 -10.84 25.71 17.22
N LYS A 666 -11.30 26.39 18.28
CA LYS A 666 -10.49 27.34 19.05
C LYS A 666 -9.66 26.70 20.14
N ASP A 667 -10.14 25.64 20.72
CA ASP A 667 -9.51 24.89 21.82
C ASP A 667 -9.34 23.41 21.43
N GLU A 668 -8.53 22.68 22.18
CA GLU A 668 -8.21 21.28 21.90
C GLU A 668 -9.43 20.38 21.90
N GLU A 669 -10.31 20.56 22.90
CA GLU A 669 -11.53 19.76 23.06
C GLU A 669 -12.46 19.93 21.85
N THR A 670 -12.68 21.16 21.42
CA THR A 670 -13.50 21.47 20.22
C THR A 670 -12.89 20.88 18.96
N LYS A 671 -11.56 20.96 18.79
CA LYS A 671 -10.87 20.38 17.64
C LYS A 671 -11.05 18.86 17.57
N ILE A 672 -10.87 18.17 18.70
CA ILE A 672 -11.04 16.72 18.79
C ILE A 672 -12.49 16.34 18.46
N ASN A 673 -13.48 16.99 19.07
CA ASN A 673 -14.89 16.69 18.85
C ASN A 673 -15.31 16.92 17.40
N ASN A 674 -14.86 18.01 16.79
CA ASN A 674 -15.17 18.32 15.38
C ASN A 674 -14.52 17.33 14.42
N LEU A 675 -13.26 16.91 14.67
CA LEU A 675 -12.61 15.90 13.84
C LEU A 675 -13.31 14.55 13.94
N VAL A 676 -13.68 14.11 15.15
CA VAL A 676 -14.46 12.87 15.36
C VAL A 676 -15.80 12.95 14.63
N GLY A 677 -16.53 14.07 14.76
CA GLY A 677 -17.81 14.25 14.08
C GLY A 677 -17.70 14.25 12.55
N LEU A 678 -16.64 14.83 12.00
CA LEU A 678 -16.37 14.78 10.55
C LEU A 678 -16.07 13.36 10.07
N MET A 679 -15.28 12.60 10.83
CA MET A 679 -14.98 11.20 10.50
C MET A 679 -16.21 10.30 10.64
N ASP A 680 -17.02 10.46 11.68
CA ASP A 680 -18.28 9.72 11.83
C ASP A 680 -19.27 10.02 10.70
N GLY A 681 -19.28 11.27 10.22
CA GLY A 681 -20.13 11.67 9.08
C GLY A 681 -19.62 11.18 7.72
N TYR A 682 -18.31 11.04 7.54
CA TYR A 682 -17.70 10.57 6.30
C TYR A 682 -17.68 9.04 6.19
N PHE A 683 -17.38 8.36 7.29
CA PHE A 683 -17.25 6.90 7.34
C PHE A 683 -18.59 6.23 7.75
N THR A 684 -19.62 6.46 6.96
CA THR A 684 -20.88 5.71 7.06
C THR A 684 -20.81 4.41 6.24
N PRO A 685 -21.74 3.45 6.42
CA PRO A 685 -21.75 2.22 5.63
C PRO A 685 -21.76 2.43 4.10
N ASP A 686 -22.33 3.54 3.63
CA ASP A 686 -22.36 3.93 2.22
C ASP A 686 -21.47 5.17 1.94
N GLY A 687 -20.57 5.50 2.87
CA GLY A 687 -19.74 6.70 2.82
C GLY A 687 -18.40 6.51 2.11
N GLY A 688 -17.45 7.42 2.40
CA GLY A 688 -16.10 7.34 1.86
C GLY A 688 -15.32 6.15 2.43
N GLN A 689 -14.35 5.67 1.67
CA GLN A 689 -13.56 4.50 2.05
C GLN A 689 -12.32 4.87 2.86
N HIS A 690 -11.54 5.87 2.42
CA HIS A 690 -10.24 6.19 3.00
C HIS A 690 -10.07 7.69 3.21
N LEU A 691 -9.29 8.06 4.23
CA LEU A 691 -8.94 9.45 4.53
C LEU A 691 -7.53 9.56 5.12
N ASN A 692 -6.65 10.28 4.45
CA ASN A 692 -5.46 10.85 5.10
C ASN A 692 -5.84 12.16 5.78
N VAL A 693 -5.58 12.28 7.07
CA VAL A 693 -5.85 13.51 7.83
C VAL A 693 -4.54 14.24 8.09
N ASN A 694 -4.36 15.37 7.40
CA ASN A 694 -3.24 16.28 7.59
C ASN A 694 -3.71 17.55 8.30
N VAL A 695 -3.18 17.84 9.47
CA VAL A 695 -3.54 19.01 10.26
C VAL A 695 -2.34 19.95 10.39
N PHE A 696 -2.29 20.97 9.54
CA PHE A 696 -1.17 21.90 9.46
C PHE A 696 -1.61 23.33 9.29
N ASP A 697 -0.83 24.24 9.89
CA ASP A 697 -0.86 25.64 9.53
C ASP A 697 -0.04 25.88 8.25
N ARG A 698 -0.52 26.82 7.43
CA ARG A 698 0.13 27.18 6.18
C ARG A 698 1.55 27.71 6.40
N ASP A 699 1.76 28.49 7.45
CA ASP A 699 3.04 29.09 7.77
C ASP A 699 4.09 28.02 8.15
N LEU A 700 3.67 26.97 8.88
CA LEU A 700 4.54 25.83 9.20
C LEU A 700 5.01 25.12 7.92
N LEU A 701 4.11 24.94 6.94
CA LEU A 701 4.48 24.28 5.68
C LEU A 701 5.48 25.12 4.87
N TYR A 702 5.33 26.46 4.83
CA TYR A 702 6.29 27.34 4.18
C TYR A 702 7.64 27.33 4.90
N ASP A 703 7.67 27.42 6.23
CA ASP A 703 8.95 27.36 6.99
C ASP A 703 9.63 25.98 6.80
N ALA A 704 8.85 24.88 6.74
CA ALA A 704 9.41 23.57 6.48
C ALA A 704 9.96 23.39 5.04
N MET A 705 9.41 24.12 4.05
CA MET A 705 9.98 24.17 2.69
C MET A 705 11.29 24.93 2.64
N GLU A 706 11.42 26.01 3.41
CA GLU A 706 12.63 26.85 3.47
C GLU A 706 13.70 26.26 4.39
N HIS A 707 13.29 25.60 5.47
CA HIS A 707 14.13 25.08 6.54
C HIS A 707 13.79 23.62 6.90
N PRO A 708 13.93 22.65 5.98
CA PRO A 708 13.55 21.24 6.23
C PRO A 708 14.33 20.61 7.39
N GLU A 709 15.54 21.11 7.69
CA GLU A 709 16.37 20.64 8.79
C GLU A 709 15.76 20.88 10.18
N LYS A 710 14.85 21.86 10.31
CA LYS A 710 14.13 22.12 11.57
C LYS A 710 13.01 21.09 11.85
N TYR A 711 12.58 20.37 10.82
CA TYR A 711 11.40 19.49 10.87
C TYR A 711 11.71 18.05 10.46
N PRO A 712 12.66 17.36 11.09
CA PRO A 712 13.15 16.04 10.65
C PRO A 712 12.10 14.93 10.74
N GLN A 713 11.03 15.14 11.52
CA GLN A 713 9.94 14.17 11.70
C GLN A 713 8.58 14.69 11.22
N LEU A 714 8.54 15.81 10.49
CA LEU A 714 7.30 16.31 9.90
C LEU A 714 6.76 15.26 8.92
N THR A 715 5.56 14.77 9.19
CA THR A 715 4.90 13.76 8.39
C THR A 715 3.74 14.38 7.66
N ILE A 716 3.76 14.31 6.33
CA ILE A 716 2.66 14.72 5.45
C ILE A 716 2.21 13.48 4.69
N ARG A 717 0.93 13.15 4.78
CA ARG A 717 0.38 11.95 4.14
C ARG A 717 -0.27 12.31 2.82
N VAL A 718 0.13 11.60 1.76
CA VAL A 718 -0.45 11.70 0.41
C VAL A 718 -0.58 10.29 -0.15
N SER A 719 -1.76 9.94 -0.67
CA SER A 719 -2.02 8.62 -1.25
C SER A 719 -2.69 8.67 -2.63
#